data_286257350e37d5a4fc2277d5cd79fa33
#
_entry.id   286257350e37d5a4fc2277d5cd79fa33
#
_cell.length_a   1.000
_cell.length_b   1.000
_cell.length_c   1.000
_cell.angle_alpha   90.00
_cell.angle_beta   90.00
_cell.angle_gamma   90.00
#
_symmetry.space_group_name_H-M   'P 1'
#
loop_
_entity.id
_entity.type
_entity.pdbx_description
1 polymer ?
#
loop_
_entity_poly.entity_id
_entity_poly.type
_entity_poly.pdbx_seq_one_letter_code
_entity_poly.pdbx_strand_id
1 'polypeptide(L)'
;MKLRHLILGFLLLLGIVNSMAQLHHGKHNTNIALGINRKGSDSTLVSKANIGLIANTDSLQGVQIGGLSSIVRRESNGLNIGGLFSFTDGDVHGAQLCGAINSVSGNLSGFQFAFINNTAHSLNGFQLAGFSNISTAPFRGIQLSGITNTAMGVKEGMQISFIANICSSYMRGLQIGAYNYVDTLNGSQIGLINVCNSHPRGVQIGIINYSRDTIAHKIGLVNVNPKTKIDVMYYAGTSSKLNFAMRFRNRSTYSIVGVGTHYMGLDKRFSGALFYRIGQYFDIAPRWSVSSDIGFFHIETFQNKEDKPKRLGSLQLRVNTDYQINNYLSAFASIGYGDTRYYHHLNEYRNGAIVEAGIAVRYNKKKYPLMAGYEDKKIKTSTTENTDTDSIYAYNAPYRQGKHLWKGIAETTGINVAVHCFDRFVMNEDFAQVNLHTIHHNITHGFVWDNDQFSTNLFAHPYHGNLYYNSARSNGMSFWESAPFALGGSLMWETCGEIEPPAINDLMATTFGGICIGEVTHRISDIILNDSQRGFRRFLREFAATVVCPMKGFNRIISGDAWAVRNKYYKYHDYNRFPVDLSISVGDRYLADNGALFRGEHNPYVNLFMEYGNPFNDSENKPYDFFYAEATFGFSANQPLINGLHILGRIWGAPVYENNNIQAEFGIFQHFNYYDSKPVKDGTSLTPYRISEAASFGPGMIFSFPQVGALTRLEQRVFLSAILLGGTKSDYYNVIDRDYNMGSGFSIKTKTHMEFRDFGRFILHTEYYRIFTWKGYEDKDLTKVDPLYLNAQGDKGNASLLVINPIWELDLKGSLSAVLSGTYYVRDTYYKYHDNVYTKTYEIKLGLAYHF
;
A
#
# COMPACT_ATOMS: atom_id res chain seq x y z
N MET A 1 -23.72 -9.81 27.33
CA MET A 1 -25.17 -9.87 27.03
C MET A 1 -25.53 -9.23 25.69
N LYS A 2 -24.93 -8.14 25.24
CA LYS A 2 -25.28 -7.46 23.95
C LYS A 2 -24.87 -8.23 22.68
N LEU A 3 -23.81 -9.03 22.69
CA LEU A 3 -23.36 -9.80 21.52
C LEU A 3 -24.27 -11.01 21.21
N ARG A 4 -24.83 -11.65 22.24
CA ARG A 4 -25.81 -12.73 22.09
C ARG A 4 -27.09 -12.27 21.41
N HIS A 5 -27.51 -11.04 21.66
CA HIS A 5 -28.71 -10.46 21.03
C HIS A 5 -28.44 -10.05 19.58
N LEU A 6 -27.19 -9.67 19.25
CA LEU A 6 -26.80 -9.35 17.88
C LEU A 6 -26.71 -10.61 17.02
N ILE A 7 -26.12 -11.69 17.56
CA ILE A 7 -26.03 -12.99 16.88
C ILE A 7 -27.42 -13.65 16.75
N LEU A 8 -28.24 -13.55 17.79
CA LEU A 8 -29.63 -14.02 17.74
C LEU A 8 -30.46 -13.19 16.75
N GLY A 9 -30.23 -11.88 16.68
CA GLY A 9 -30.84 -10.99 15.70
C GLY A 9 -30.42 -11.33 14.27
N PHE A 10 -29.16 -11.68 14.06
CA PHE A 10 -28.63 -12.10 12.76
C PHE A 10 -29.14 -13.48 12.34
N LEU A 11 -29.24 -14.43 13.27
CA LEU A 11 -29.82 -15.76 13.04
C LEU A 11 -31.33 -15.71 12.85
N LEU A 12 -32.04 -14.84 13.56
CA LEU A 12 -33.46 -14.56 13.34
C LEU A 12 -33.72 -13.87 11.99
N LEU A 13 -32.84 -12.94 11.57
CA LEU A 13 -32.87 -12.37 10.22
C LEU A 13 -32.65 -13.43 9.14
N LEU A 14 -31.71 -14.36 9.33
CA LEU A 14 -31.48 -15.49 8.42
C LEU A 14 -32.65 -16.50 8.42
N GLY A 15 -33.31 -16.72 9.55
CA GLY A 15 -34.49 -17.59 9.68
C GLY A 15 -35.75 -16.97 9.07
N ILE A 16 -35.93 -15.67 9.16
CA ILE A 16 -37.06 -14.93 8.57
C ILE A 16 -36.91 -14.86 7.04
N VAL A 17 -35.69 -14.85 6.52
CA VAL A 17 -35.41 -14.83 5.09
C VAL A 17 -35.90 -16.09 4.36
N ASN A 18 -35.99 -17.23 5.05
CA ASN A 18 -36.49 -18.48 4.45
C ASN A 18 -38.04 -18.66 4.49
N SER A 19 -38.72 -17.91 5.32
CA SER A 19 -40.17 -18.11 5.52
C SER A 19 -41.09 -17.09 4.82
N MET A 20 -40.52 -16.02 4.20
CA MET A 20 -41.30 -14.99 3.52
C MET A 20 -41.22 -15.01 1.98
N ALA A 21 -40.84 -16.15 1.38
CA ALA A 21 -40.78 -16.29 -0.08
C ALA A 21 -42.16 -16.38 -0.79
N GLN A 22 -43.26 -16.23 -0.09
CA GLN A 22 -44.60 -16.33 -0.67
C GLN A 22 -45.56 -15.26 -0.09
N LEU A 23 -45.54 -14.11 -0.65
CA LEU A 23 -46.71 -13.22 -0.66
C LEU A 23 -46.87 -12.64 -2.06
N HIS A 24 -47.91 -13.12 -2.74
CA HIS A 24 -48.14 -13.00 -4.18
C HIS A 24 -49.23 -12.00 -4.51
N HIS A 25 -49.00 -11.27 -5.60
CA HIS A 25 -49.91 -10.66 -6.55
C HIS A 25 -50.90 -9.58 -6.09
N GLY A 26 -50.44 -8.35 -6.23
CA GLY A 26 -51.31 -7.22 -6.57
C GLY A 26 -50.74 -6.52 -7.82
N LYS A 27 -51.53 -6.04 -8.73
CA LYS A 27 -51.24 -5.31 -9.97
C LYS A 27 -50.57 -3.94 -9.73
N HIS A 28 -49.72 -3.78 -8.74
CA HIS A 28 -48.94 -2.57 -8.48
C HIS A 28 -47.46 -2.88 -8.59
N ASN A 29 -46.72 -2.08 -9.35
CA ASN A 29 -45.28 -2.14 -9.60
C ASN A 29 -44.44 -1.79 -8.33
N THR A 30 -44.88 -2.20 -7.16
CA THR A 30 -44.20 -2.03 -5.88
C THR A 30 -43.82 -3.40 -5.35
N ASN A 31 -42.52 -3.66 -5.30
CA ASN A 31 -42.00 -4.90 -4.73
C ASN A 31 -41.29 -4.57 -3.41
N ILE A 32 -41.81 -5.10 -2.31
CA ILE A 32 -41.16 -5.04 -1.00
C ILE A 32 -40.82 -6.47 -0.60
N ALA A 33 -39.55 -6.80 -0.55
CA ALA A 33 -39.07 -8.10 -0.09
C ALA A 33 -37.91 -7.92 0.90
N LEU A 34 -37.99 -8.64 2.02
CA LEU A 34 -36.94 -8.71 3.05
C LEU A 34 -35.89 -9.80 2.72
N GLY A 35 -35.47 -9.91 1.47
CA GLY A 35 -34.54 -10.93 1.01
C GLY A 35 -33.94 -10.59 -0.33
N ILE A 36 -33.51 -11.62 -1.05
CA ILE A 36 -33.02 -11.48 -2.42
C ILE A 36 -34.22 -11.44 -3.35
N ASN A 37 -34.47 -10.31 -3.97
CA ASN A 37 -35.47 -10.19 -5.03
C ASN A 37 -34.97 -10.90 -6.30
N ARG A 38 -35.51 -12.09 -6.59
CA ARG A 38 -35.24 -12.80 -7.82
C ARG A 38 -36.38 -12.59 -8.83
N LYS A 39 -35.99 -12.43 -10.10
CA LYS A 39 -36.85 -12.34 -11.26
C LYS A 39 -37.60 -13.68 -11.47
N GLY A 40 -38.88 -13.64 -11.80
CA GLY A 40 -39.59 -14.74 -12.48
C GLY A 40 -39.15 -14.78 -13.96
N SER A 41 -39.08 -15.97 -14.54
CA SER A 41 -38.30 -16.24 -15.77
C SER A 41 -38.75 -15.60 -17.09
N ASP A 42 -39.87 -14.89 -17.20
CA ASP A 42 -40.41 -14.53 -18.52
C ASP A 42 -40.97 -13.12 -18.74
N SER A 43 -40.80 -12.16 -17.82
CA SER A 43 -41.27 -10.79 -18.04
C SER A 43 -40.24 -9.75 -17.59
N THR A 44 -40.06 -8.69 -18.41
CA THR A 44 -39.28 -7.49 -18.05
C THR A 44 -39.93 -6.82 -16.81
N LEU A 45 -39.25 -6.84 -15.69
CA LEU A 45 -39.77 -6.24 -14.46
C LEU A 45 -39.42 -4.74 -14.45
N VAL A 46 -40.40 -3.88 -14.63
CA VAL A 46 -40.31 -2.45 -14.42
C VAL A 46 -40.82 -2.13 -13.01
N SER A 47 -39.95 -1.64 -12.14
CA SER A 47 -40.31 -1.32 -10.77
C SER A 47 -40.46 0.20 -10.57
N LYS A 48 -41.53 0.63 -9.89
CA LYS A 48 -41.70 2.00 -9.38
C LYS A 48 -41.14 2.16 -7.99
N ALA A 49 -41.28 1.12 -7.15
CA ALA A 49 -40.64 1.04 -5.86
C ALA A 49 -40.18 -0.40 -5.61
N ASN A 50 -38.93 -0.58 -5.26
CA ASN A 50 -38.34 -1.90 -4.96
C ASN A 50 -37.44 -1.79 -3.73
N ILE A 51 -37.71 -2.62 -2.71
CA ILE A 51 -36.96 -2.63 -1.45
C ILE A 51 -36.58 -4.07 -1.14
N GLY A 52 -35.32 -4.31 -0.81
CA GLY A 52 -34.82 -5.63 -0.45
C GLY A 52 -33.43 -5.60 0.18
N LEU A 53 -32.96 -6.70 0.73
CA LEU A 53 -31.55 -6.82 1.15
C LEU A 53 -30.63 -6.70 -0.06
N ILE A 54 -30.93 -7.48 -1.12
CA ILE A 54 -30.39 -7.32 -2.47
C ILE A 54 -31.58 -7.01 -3.37
N ALA A 55 -31.77 -5.74 -3.68
CA ALA A 55 -32.85 -5.30 -4.56
C ALA A 55 -32.40 -5.42 -6.03
N ASN A 56 -33.14 -6.17 -6.84
CA ASN A 56 -32.85 -6.43 -8.24
C ASN A 56 -34.09 -6.17 -9.11
N THR A 57 -33.92 -5.40 -10.17
CA THR A 57 -34.99 -5.10 -11.15
C THR A 57 -34.40 -4.98 -12.56
N ASP A 58 -35.22 -5.19 -13.59
CA ASP A 58 -34.77 -4.98 -14.97
C ASP A 58 -34.71 -3.50 -15.31
N SER A 59 -35.74 -2.72 -14.99
CA SER A 59 -35.79 -1.27 -15.20
C SER A 59 -36.42 -0.60 -13.99
N LEU A 60 -35.90 0.54 -13.59
CA LEU A 60 -36.39 1.35 -12.47
C LEU A 60 -37.06 2.62 -12.99
N GLN A 61 -38.28 2.89 -12.56
CA GLN A 61 -39.00 4.15 -12.80
C GLN A 61 -39.50 4.71 -11.45
N GLY A 62 -38.59 5.13 -10.58
CA GLY A 62 -38.94 5.62 -9.25
C GLY A 62 -37.87 5.38 -8.22
N VAL A 63 -38.07 4.56 -7.20
CA VAL A 63 -37.13 4.38 -6.07
C VAL A 63 -36.79 2.90 -5.86
N GLN A 64 -35.50 2.59 -5.83
CA GLN A 64 -35.01 1.28 -5.39
C GLN A 64 -34.08 1.43 -4.20
N ILE A 65 -34.26 0.58 -3.17
CA ILE A 65 -33.44 0.55 -1.97
C ILE A 65 -32.98 -0.89 -1.72
N GLY A 66 -31.68 -1.12 -1.83
CA GLY A 66 -31.04 -2.36 -1.44
C GLY A 66 -30.29 -2.21 -0.13
N GLY A 67 -30.60 -2.98 0.90
CA GLY A 67 -29.93 -2.90 2.20
C GLY A 67 -28.44 -3.24 2.12
N LEU A 68 -28.05 -4.16 1.24
CA LEU A 68 -26.68 -4.49 0.92
C LEU A 68 -26.32 -4.02 -0.49
N SER A 69 -27.11 -4.41 -1.49
CA SER A 69 -26.86 -4.08 -2.89
C SER A 69 -28.13 -3.75 -3.64
N SER A 70 -28.02 -2.83 -4.59
CA SER A 70 -29.05 -2.45 -5.53
C SER A 70 -28.59 -2.72 -6.95
N ILE A 71 -29.34 -3.49 -7.72
CA ILE A 71 -28.99 -3.91 -9.08
C ILE A 71 -30.13 -3.55 -10.05
N VAL A 72 -29.83 -2.80 -11.09
CA VAL A 72 -30.72 -2.46 -12.19
C VAL A 72 -30.09 -2.97 -13.49
N ARG A 73 -30.78 -3.85 -14.22
CA ARG A 73 -30.18 -4.56 -15.35
C ARG A 73 -30.26 -3.81 -16.68
N ARG A 74 -31.06 -2.75 -16.77
CA ARG A 74 -31.23 -1.97 -18.02
C ARG A 74 -31.08 -0.49 -17.71
N GLU A 75 -32.14 0.20 -17.38
CA GLU A 75 -32.16 1.66 -17.18
C GLU A 75 -32.77 2.04 -15.84
N SER A 76 -32.28 3.09 -15.27
CA SER A 76 -32.75 3.65 -14.01
C SER A 76 -33.18 5.09 -14.15
N ASN A 77 -34.49 5.33 -14.02
CA ASN A 77 -35.11 6.67 -14.01
C ASN A 77 -35.62 6.97 -12.60
N GLY A 78 -34.80 7.68 -11.78
CA GLY A 78 -35.17 8.03 -10.40
C GLY A 78 -34.03 7.87 -9.39
N LEU A 79 -34.36 7.33 -8.23
CA LEU A 79 -33.42 7.20 -7.10
C LEU A 79 -33.06 5.74 -6.86
N ASN A 80 -31.78 5.41 -6.95
CA ASN A 80 -31.23 4.09 -6.69
C ASN A 80 -30.27 4.14 -5.50
N ILE A 81 -30.60 3.41 -4.42
CA ILE A 81 -29.82 3.38 -3.17
C ILE A 81 -29.36 1.95 -2.89
N GLY A 82 -28.04 1.75 -2.77
CA GLY A 82 -27.43 0.52 -2.30
C GLY A 82 -26.73 0.73 -0.95
N GLY A 83 -26.91 -0.18 0.02
CA GLY A 83 -26.23 -0.07 1.29
C GLY A 83 -24.69 -0.07 1.14
N LEU A 84 -24.15 -1.00 0.37
CA LEU A 84 -22.73 -1.04 0.02
C LEU A 84 -22.51 -0.85 -1.49
N PHE A 85 -23.30 -1.48 -2.34
CA PHE A 85 -23.08 -1.51 -3.78
C PHE A 85 -24.34 -1.11 -4.56
N SER A 86 -24.13 -0.41 -5.67
CA SER A 86 -25.22 -0.10 -6.59
C SER A 86 -24.73 -0.24 -8.03
N PHE A 87 -25.36 -1.12 -8.79
CA PHE A 87 -25.00 -1.47 -10.16
C PHE A 87 -26.17 -1.20 -11.12
N THR A 88 -25.88 -0.54 -12.22
CA THR A 88 -26.84 -0.33 -13.31
C THR A 88 -26.16 -0.68 -14.63
N ASP A 89 -26.73 -1.62 -15.39
CA ASP A 89 -26.16 -2.08 -16.66
C ASP A 89 -26.51 -1.19 -17.85
N GLY A 90 -27.37 -0.22 -17.69
CA GLY A 90 -27.74 0.77 -18.71
C GLY A 90 -27.58 2.21 -18.25
N ASP A 91 -28.40 3.10 -18.81
CA ASP A 91 -28.38 4.51 -18.49
C ASP A 91 -29.05 4.84 -17.16
N VAL A 92 -28.56 5.87 -16.48
CA VAL A 92 -29.15 6.40 -15.26
C VAL A 92 -29.58 7.85 -15.47
N HIS A 93 -30.85 8.10 -15.24
CA HIS A 93 -31.43 9.46 -15.18
C HIS A 93 -31.94 9.71 -13.75
N GLY A 94 -31.21 10.48 -12.94
CA GLY A 94 -31.56 10.78 -11.56
C GLY A 94 -30.37 10.62 -10.61
N ALA A 95 -30.54 9.88 -9.52
CA ALA A 95 -29.50 9.72 -8.52
C ALA A 95 -29.20 8.27 -8.16
N GLN A 96 -27.89 7.97 -8.03
CA GLN A 96 -27.40 6.69 -7.56
C GLN A 96 -26.49 6.89 -6.34
N LEU A 97 -26.84 6.28 -5.22
CA LEU A 97 -26.18 6.46 -3.95
C LEU A 97 -25.79 5.11 -3.36
N CYS A 98 -24.58 4.99 -2.84
CA CYS A 98 -24.21 3.80 -2.07
C CYS A 98 -23.10 4.06 -1.05
N GLY A 99 -22.94 3.09 -0.15
CA GLY A 99 -21.89 3.14 0.87
C GLY A 99 -20.49 2.86 0.36
N ALA A 100 -20.32 2.09 -0.71
CA ALA A 100 -19.00 1.74 -1.21
C ALA A 100 -18.82 2.03 -2.70
N ILE A 101 -19.46 1.29 -3.60
CA ILE A 101 -19.16 1.37 -5.03
C ILE A 101 -20.45 1.48 -5.86
N ASN A 102 -20.51 2.51 -6.68
CA ASN A 102 -21.48 2.65 -7.76
C ASN A 102 -20.87 2.31 -9.12
N SER A 103 -21.61 1.60 -9.95
CA SER A 103 -21.24 1.38 -11.34
C SER A 103 -22.43 1.57 -12.27
N VAL A 104 -22.23 2.36 -13.33
CA VAL A 104 -23.18 2.59 -14.42
C VAL A 104 -22.49 2.23 -15.72
N SER A 105 -22.96 1.19 -16.40
CA SER A 105 -22.38 0.77 -17.69
C SER A 105 -22.75 1.71 -18.84
N GLY A 106 -23.85 2.43 -18.70
CA GLY A 106 -24.32 3.45 -19.62
C GLY A 106 -23.96 4.86 -19.19
N ASN A 107 -24.77 5.81 -19.67
CA ASN A 107 -24.60 7.22 -19.37
C ASN A 107 -25.29 7.59 -18.06
N LEU A 108 -24.63 8.39 -17.26
CA LEU A 108 -25.21 8.97 -16.06
C LEU A 108 -25.64 10.43 -16.33
N SER A 109 -26.93 10.69 -16.23
CA SER A 109 -27.49 12.05 -16.26
C SER A 109 -28.06 12.37 -14.88
N GLY A 110 -27.30 13.10 -14.05
CA GLY A 110 -27.69 13.42 -12.68
C GLY A 110 -26.56 13.33 -11.66
N PHE A 111 -26.82 12.63 -10.57
CA PHE A 111 -25.93 12.61 -9.39
C PHE A 111 -25.51 11.18 -9.02
N GLN A 112 -24.23 10.99 -8.72
CA GLN A 112 -23.70 9.73 -8.22
C GLN A 112 -22.84 9.98 -6.98
N PHE A 113 -23.11 9.25 -5.90
CA PHE A 113 -22.34 9.31 -4.66
C PHE A 113 -21.95 7.92 -4.19
N ALA A 114 -20.66 7.72 -3.93
CA ALA A 114 -20.13 6.55 -3.24
C ALA A 114 -19.01 6.95 -2.28
N PHE A 115 -18.90 6.22 -1.17
CA PHE A 115 -17.78 6.50 -0.26
C PHE A 115 -16.43 6.04 -0.85
N ILE A 116 -16.41 4.99 -1.67
CA ILE A 116 -15.18 4.51 -2.30
C ILE A 116 -15.14 4.97 -3.75
N ASN A 117 -15.85 4.31 -4.67
CA ASN A 117 -15.68 4.58 -6.10
C ASN A 117 -17.01 4.76 -6.83
N ASN A 118 -17.04 5.73 -7.74
CA ASN A 118 -18.08 5.86 -8.77
C ASN A 118 -17.51 5.56 -10.14
N THR A 119 -18.24 4.79 -10.94
CA THR A 119 -17.90 4.51 -12.34
C THR A 119 -19.10 4.75 -13.24
N ALA A 120 -18.91 5.44 -14.37
CA ALA A 120 -19.91 5.60 -15.41
C ALA A 120 -19.26 5.58 -16.79
N HIS A 121 -20.02 5.17 -17.84
CA HIS A 121 -19.51 5.30 -19.19
C HIS A 121 -19.30 6.77 -19.53
N SER A 122 -20.34 7.59 -19.43
CA SER A 122 -20.25 9.05 -19.55
C SER A 122 -21.07 9.72 -18.45
N LEU A 123 -20.73 10.96 -18.13
CA LEU A 123 -21.40 11.75 -17.11
C LEU A 123 -21.96 13.04 -17.71
N ASN A 124 -23.19 13.35 -17.36
CA ASN A 124 -23.79 14.68 -17.52
C ASN A 124 -24.37 15.09 -16.16
N GLY A 125 -23.55 15.66 -15.30
CA GLY A 125 -23.93 15.98 -13.93
C GLY A 125 -22.78 15.98 -12.94
N PHE A 126 -22.95 15.29 -11.81
CA PHE A 126 -22.03 15.36 -10.69
C PHE A 126 -21.71 13.97 -10.12
N GLN A 127 -20.43 13.68 -9.97
CA GLN A 127 -19.92 12.49 -9.24
C GLN A 127 -19.15 12.94 -8.00
N LEU A 128 -19.49 12.36 -6.85
CA LEU A 128 -18.81 12.56 -5.58
C LEU A 128 -18.36 11.22 -5.02
N ALA A 129 -17.06 11.04 -4.82
CA ALA A 129 -16.49 9.84 -4.23
C ALA A 129 -15.51 10.16 -3.10
N GLY A 130 -15.44 9.28 -2.10
CA GLY A 130 -14.39 9.37 -1.10
C GLY A 130 -13.02 9.05 -1.68
N PHE A 131 -12.92 8.06 -2.57
CA PHE A 131 -11.65 7.69 -3.22
C PHE A 131 -11.60 8.12 -4.68
N SER A 132 -12.40 7.53 -5.58
CA SER A 132 -12.23 7.85 -7.00
C SER A 132 -13.52 7.92 -7.81
N ASN A 133 -13.52 8.79 -8.84
CA ASN A 133 -14.52 8.83 -9.90
C ASN A 133 -13.89 8.44 -11.24
N ILE A 134 -14.61 7.64 -12.02
CA ILE A 134 -14.15 7.11 -13.30
C ILE A 134 -15.20 7.37 -14.37
N SER A 135 -14.77 7.93 -15.52
CA SER A 135 -15.60 8.03 -16.73
C SER A 135 -14.86 7.44 -17.92
N THR A 136 -15.42 6.37 -18.50
CA THR A 136 -14.77 5.64 -19.60
C THR A 136 -14.96 6.31 -20.97
N ALA A 137 -15.86 7.30 -21.05
CA ALA A 137 -16.06 8.17 -22.23
C ALA A 137 -15.99 9.65 -21.81
N PRO A 138 -15.88 10.58 -22.79
CA PRO A 138 -15.86 12.00 -22.51
C PRO A 138 -17.15 12.50 -21.85
N PHE A 139 -17.03 13.29 -20.77
CA PHE A 139 -18.14 13.75 -19.95
C PHE A 139 -18.33 15.27 -19.91
N ARG A 140 -19.50 15.70 -19.36
CA ARG A 140 -19.81 17.07 -18.96
C ARG A 140 -20.21 17.10 -17.50
N GLY A 141 -19.67 18.04 -16.73
CA GLY A 141 -20.02 18.20 -15.31
C GLY A 141 -18.82 18.20 -14.38
N ILE A 142 -19.03 17.67 -13.17
CA ILE A 142 -18.03 17.77 -12.11
C ILE A 142 -17.75 16.38 -11.52
N GLN A 143 -16.47 16.06 -11.42
CA GLN A 143 -15.96 14.94 -10.62
C GLN A 143 -15.22 15.50 -9.40
N LEU A 144 -15.68 15.15 -8.20
CA LEU A 144 -15.05 15.48 -6.94
C LEU A 144 -14.70 14.20 -6.19
N SER A 145 -13.44 14.04 -5.84
CA SER A 145 -12.98 12.85 -5.10
C SER A 145 -11.90 13.18 -4.08
N GLY A 146 -11.77 12.32 -3.09
CA GLY A 146 -10.68 12.43 -2.11
C GLY A 146 -9.32 12.06 -2.71
N ILE A 147 -9.24 11.11 -3.65
CA ILE A 147 -7.95 10.62 -4.16
C ILE A 147 -7.78 10.93 -5.62
N THR A 148 -8.63 10.41 -6.52
CA THR A 148 -8.41 10.62 -7.95
C THR A 148 -9.70 10.71 -8.74
N ASN A 149 -9.66 11.52 -9.81
CA ASN A 149 -10.64 11.50 -10.88
C ASN A 149 -9.96 11.07 -12.18
N THR A 150 -10.55 10.10 -12.86
CA THR A 150 -10.07 9.59 -14.14
C THR A 150 -11.14 9.70 -15.20
N ALA A 151 -10.78 10.23 -16.35
CA ALA A 151 -11.69 10.35 -17.47
C ALA A 151 -10.99 10.16 -18.82
N MET A 152 -11.73 9.64 -19.81
CA MET A 152 -11.27 9.63 -21.19
C MET A 152 -11.14 11.06 -21.73
N GLY A 153 -12.08 11.94 -21.40
CA GLY A 153 -12.07 13.35 -21.79
C GLY A 153 -13.07 14.19 -21.00
N VAL A 154 -12.88 15.49 -20.96
CA VAL A 154 -13.82 16.45 -20.36
C VAL A 154 -14.25 17.45 -21.40
N LYS A 155 -15.51 17.34 -21.84
CA LYS A 155 -16.09 18.25 -22.83
C LYS A 155 -16.28 19.65 -22.26
N GLU A 156 -16.78 19.75 -21.06
CA GLU A 156 -16.97 20.98 -20.27
C GLU A 156 -17.10 20.57 -18.81
N GLY A 157 -16.23 21.04 -17.93
CA GLY A 157 -16.36 20.67 -16.53
C GLY A 157 -15.10 20.77 -15.69
N MET A 158 -15.15 20.07 -14.56
CA MET A 158 -14.10 20.15 -13.55
C MET A 158 -13.77 18.76 -12.99
N GLN A 159 -12.49 18.57 -12.71
CA GLN A 159 -12.00 17.46 -11.90
C GLN A 159 -11.26 18.02 -10.68
N ILE A 160 -11.72 17.68 -9.49
CA ILE A 160 -11.15 18.12 -8.23
C ILE A 160 -10.85 16.91 -7.39
N SER A 161 -9.58 16.73 -7.02
CA SER A 161 -9.14 15.65 -6.14
C SER A 161 -7.98 16.11 -5.26
N PHE A 162 -7.75 15.39 -4.17
CA PHE A 162 -6.61 15.72 -3.32
C PHE A 162 -5.29 15.24 -3.94
N ILE A 163 -5.26 14.06 -4.58
CA ILE A 163 -4.02 13.48 -5.10
C ILE A 163 -3.91 13.68 -6.61
N ALA A 164 -4.80 13.11 -7.44
CA ALA A 164 -4.59 13.12 -8.87
C ALA A 164 -5.86 13.30 -9.71
N ASN A 165 -5.78 14.13 -10.74
CA ASN A 165 -6.76 14.20 -11.82
C ASN A 165 -6.10 13.76 -13.13
N ILE A 166 -6.71 12.80 -13.82
CA ILE A 166 -6.19 12.19 -15.03
C ILE A 166 -7.23 12.27 -16.14
N CYS A 167 -6.91 12.99 -17.18
CA CYS A 167 -7.72 13.09 -18.37
C CYS A 167 -6.92 12.61 -19.58
N SER A 168 -7.32 11.48 -20.16
CA SER A 168 -6.49 10.77 -21.14
C SER A 168 -6.48 11.36 -22.52
N SER A 169 -7.46 12.20 -22.89
CA SER A 169 -7.48 12.85 -24.20
C SER A 169 -7.54 14.38 -24.07
N TYR A 170 -8.69 14.98 -23.98
CA TYR A 170 -8.80 16.43 -23.90
C TYR A 170 -9.59 16.90 -22.68
N MET A 171 -9.23 18.07 -22.21
CA MET A 171 -9.90 18.76 -21.11
C MET A 171 -10.27 20.18 -21.50
N ARG A 172 -11.57 20.51 -21.41
CA ARG A 172 -12.06 21.88 -21.45
C ARG A 172 -12.64 22.23 -20.08
N GLY A 173 -11.87 22.97 -19.28
CA GLY A 173 -12.29 23.34 -17.93
C GLY A 173 -11.15 23.40 -16.92
N LEU A 174 -11.33 22.84 -15.74
CA LEU A 174 -10.42 23.02 -14.61
C LEU A 174 -10.06 21.67 -13.94
N GLN A 175 -8.76 21.44 -13.72
CA GLN A 175 -8.25 20.39 -12.83
C GLN A 175 -7.60 21.02 -11.59
N ILE A 176 -7.98 20.53 -10.39
CA ILE A 176 -7.37 20.92 -9.11
C ILE A 176 -6.97 19.65 -8.37
N GLY A 177 -5.67 19.47 -8.10
CA GLY A 177 -5.14 18.32 -7.38
C GLY A 177 -3.63 18.39 -7.25
N ALA A 178 -3.03 17.56 -6.37
CA ALA A 178 -1.59 17.55 -6.25
C ALA A 178 -0.90 17.20 -7.59
N TYR A 179 -1.44 16.25 -8.33
CA TYR A 179 -1.00 15.87 -9.66
C TYR A 179 -2.15 16.02 -10.67
N ASN A 180 -1.94 16.77 -11.75
CA ASN A 180 -2.89 16.91 -12.84
C ASN A 180 -2.25 16.49 -14.16
N TYR A 181 -2.90 15.58 -14.86
CA TYR A 181 -2.50 15.09 -16.17
C TYR A 181 -3.60 15.29 -17.20
N VAL A 182 -3.25 15.78 -18.36
CA VAL A 182 -4.13 15.79 -19.55
C VAL A 182 -3.29 15.68 -20.82
N ASP A 183 -3.81 14.98 -21.82
CA ASP A 183 -3.15 14.98 -23.14
C ASP A 183 -3.29 16.37 -23.80
N THR A 184 -4.49 16.88 -23.94
CA THR A 184 -4.75 18.22 -24.55
C THR A 184 -5.52 19.14 -23.61
N LEU A 185 -4.91 20.24 -23.18
CA LEU A 185 -5.50 21.20 -22.24
C LEU A 185 -6.11 22.41 -22.96
N ASN A 186 -7.39 22.67 -22.69
CA ASN A 186 -8.08 23.91 -23.01
C ASN A 186 -8.78 24.43 -21.75
N GLY A 187 -8.01 25.05 -20.86
CA GLY A 187 -8.49 25.47 -19.54
C GLY A 187 -7.34 25.65 -18.55
N SER A 188 -7.53 25.20 -17.31
CA SER A 188 -6.52 25.44 -16.26
C SER A 188 -6.21 24.17 -15.46
N GLN A 189 -4.95 24.01 -15.09
CA GLN A 189 -4.47 23.03 -14.10
C GLN A 189 -3.87 23.76 -12.92
N ILE A 190 -4.31 23.44 -11.70
CA ILE A 190 -3.80 23.99 -10.43
C ILE A 190 -3.37 22.82 -9.54
N GLY A 191 -2.08 22.76 -9.19
CA GLY A 191 -1.57 21.66 -8.37
C GLY A 191 -0.08 21.75 -8.07
N LEU A 192 0.45 20.73 -7.44
CA LEU A 192 1.89 20.64 -7.21
C LEU A 192 2.62 20.31 -8.53
N ILE A 193 2.10 19.33 -9.26
CA ILE A 193 2.65 18.88 -10.54
C ILE A 193 1.55 18.92 -11.60
N ASN A 194 1.75 19.67 -12.66
CA ASN A 194 0.85 19.77 -13.79
C ASN A 194 1.53 19.27 -15.07
N VAL A 195 0.91 18.35 -15.77
CA VAL A 195 1.42 17.74 -16.99
C VAL A 195 0.41 17.87 -18.12
N CYS A 196 0.87 18.35 -19.26
CA CYS A 196 0.08 18.43 -20.49
C CYS A 196 0.93 17.99 -21.68
N ASN A 197 0.48 17.03 -22.48
CA ASN A 197 1.24 16.56 -23.64
C ASN A 197 1.10 17.46 -24.86
N SER A 198 -0.10 17.93 -25.17
CA SER A 198 -0.32 18.82 -26.30
C SER A 198 -1.25 19.97 -25.91
N HIS A 199 -1.01 21.09 -26.44
CA HIS A 199 -1.57 22.32 -26.71
C HIS A 199 -2.57 23.10 -25.96
N PRO A 200 -2.62 24.12 -26.06
CA PRO A 200 -2.24 25.32 -25.42
C PRO A 200 -3.21 26.49 -25.53
N ARG A 201 -4.39 26.30 -25.05
CA ARG A 201 -5.20 27.46 -24.62
C ARG A 201 -5.46 27.31 -23.13
N GLY A 202 -4.35 27.20 -22.33
CA GLY A 202 -4.52 26.92 -20.95
C GLY A 202 -3.41 27.51 -20.09
N VAL A 203 -3.66 27.50 -18.77
CA VAL A 203 -2.74 27.97 -17.75
C VAL A 203 -2.43 26.81 -16.80
N GLN A 204 -1.15 26.59 -16.55
CA GLN A 204 -0.68 25.67 -15.50
C GLN A 204 -0.12 26.48 -14.32
N ILE A 205 -0.66 26.26 -13.13
CA ILE A 205 -0.21 26.91 -11.88
C ILE A 205 0.20 25.83 -10.91
N GLY A 206 1.50 25.79 -10.55
CA GLY A 206 1.99 24.73 -9.65
C GLY A 206 3.47 24.80 -9.37
N ILE A 207 3.97 23.87 -8.55
CA ILE A 207 5.42 23.80 -8.27
C ILE A 207 6.16 23.36 -9.54
N ILE A 208 5.70 22.28 -10.18
CA ILE A 208 6.29 21.74 -11.41
C ILE A 208 5.22 21.78 -12.50
N ASN A 209 5.49 22.47 -13.60
CA ASN A 209 4.62 22.53 -14.76
C ASN A 209 5.36 21.99 -15.99
N TYR A 210 4.89 20.91 -16.54
CA TYR A 210 5.36 20.36 -17.80
C TYR A 210 4.32 20.52 -18.91
N SER A 211 4.74 21.00 -20.05
CA SER A 211 3.94 20.94 -21.27
C SER A 211 4.87 20.64 -22.44
N ARG A 212 4.49 19.69 -23.28
CA ARG A 212 5.22 19.39 -24.53
C ARG A 212 5.24 20.57 -25.48
N ASP A 213 4.23 21.42 -25.39
CA ASP A 213 4.13 22.64 -26.17
C ASP A 213 4.90 23.80 -25.49
N THR A 214 5.52 24.65 -26.30
CA THR A 214 6.27 25.82 -25.84
C THR A 214 5.40 27.06 -25.57
N ILE A 215 4.10 27.02 -25.93
CA ILE A 215 3.19 28.17 -25.90
C ILE A 215 2.38 28.26 -24.61
N ALA A 216 2.21 27.15 -23.88
CA ALA A 216 1.41 27.14 -22.65
C ALA A 216 1.93 28.12 -21.60
N HIS A 217 1.02 28.88 -20.99
CA HIS A 217 1.33 29.76 -19.88
C HIS A 217 1.55 28.94 -18.61
N LYS A 218 2.70 29.09 -18.00
CA LYS A 218 3.12 28.32 -16.80
C LYS A 218 3.55 29.26 -15.71
N ILE A 219 2.97 29.11 -14.53
CA ILE A 219 3.29 29.86 -13.33
C ILE A 219 3.71 28.85 -12.26
N GLY A 220 4.99 28.84 -11.90
CA GLY A 220 5.49 27.88 -10.92
C GLY A 220 7.02 27.88 -10.77
N LEU A 221 7.50 27.08 -9.82
CA LEU A 221 8.93 26.99 -9.50
C LEU A 221 9.74 26.38 -10.66
N VAL A 222 9.25 25.30 -11.22
CA VAL A 222 9.90 24.56 -12.31
C VAL A 222 8.95 24.48 -13.49
N ASN A 223 9.23 25.27 -14.52
CA ASN A 223 8.45 25.27 -15.74
C ASN A 223 9.27 24.65 -16.87
N VAL A 224 8.87 23.48 -17.33
CA VAL A 224 9.64 22.66 -18.28
C VAL A 224 8.86 22.36 -19.55
N ASN A 225 9.57 22.31 -20.65
CA ASN A 225 9.13 21.77 -21.92
C ASN A 225 10.32 21.07 -22.61
N PRO A 226 10.14 20.34 -23.72
CA PRO A 226 11.25 19.65 -24.41
C PRO A 226 12.40 20.54 -24.87
N LYS A 227 12.15 21.84 -25.02
CA LYS A 227 13.18 22.84 -25.41
C LYS A 227 13.77 23.57 -24.22
N THR A 228 13.33 23.30 -23.00
CA THR A 228 13.88 23.92 -21.78
C THR A 228 15.35 23.54 -21.64
N LYS A 229 16.21 24.54 -21.51
CA LYS A 229 17.63 24.33 -21.25
C LYS A 229 17.83 24.22 -19.72
N ILE A 230 18.38 23.09 -19.26
CA ILE A 230 18.63 22.85 -17.85
C ILE A 230 20.14 23.01 -17.58
N ASP A 231 20.48 23.95 -16.73
CA ASP A 231 21.85 24.23 -16.33
C ASP A 231 22.04 23.90 -14.84
N VAL A 232 23.08 23.18 -14.51
CA VAL A 232 23.55 22.98 -13.13
C VAL A 232 24.56 24.07 -12.82
N MET A 233 24.30 24.85 -11.80
CA MET A 233 25.08 26.03 -11.44
C MET A 233 25.88 25.81 -10.16
N TYR A 234 27.15 26.25 -10.19
CA TYR A 234 28.04 26.30 -9.04
C TYR A 234 28.58 27.72 -8.96
N TYR A 235 28.34 28.38 -7.84
CA TYR A 235 28.79 29.77 -7.70
C TYR A 235 29.03 30.17 -6.25
N ALA A 236 29.80 31.23 -6.11
CA ALA A 236 30.13 31.84 -4.83
C ALA A 236 30.04 33.36 -4.93
N GLY A 237 29.96 34.02 -3.80
CA GLY A 237 29.92 35.49 -3.76
C GLY A 237 29.82 36.06 -2.38
N THR A 238 29.38 37.33 -2.34
CA THR A 238 29.27 38.09 -1.09
C THR A 238 28.05 37.75 -0.27
N SER A 239 26.95 37.22 -0.92
CA SER A 239 25.75 36.82 -0.20
C SER A 239 25.89 35.42 0.41
N SER A 240 26.61 34.53 -0.25
CA SER A 240 26.82 33.18 0.15
C SER A 240 28.14 32.65 -0.37
N LYS A 241 28.86 31.85 0.45
CA LYS A 241 30.20 31.34 0.11
C LYS A 241 30.16 30.22 -0.93
N LEU A 242 29.14 29.38 -0.92
CA LEU A 242 28.96 28.28 -1.87
C LEU A 242 27.50 28.04 -2.15
N ASN A 243 27.15 27.99 -3.44
CA ASN A 243 25.82 27.70 -3.91
C ASN A 243 25.85 26.61 -4.97
N PHE A 244 24.85 25.73 -4.89
CA PHE A 244 24.51 24.74 -5.89
C PHE A 244 23.07 24.97 -6.32
N ALA A 245 22.81 25.05 -7.63
CA ALA A 245 21.47 25.34 -8.12
C ALA A 245 21.21 24.69 -9.50
N MET A 246 19.93 24.51 -9.80
CA MET A 246 19.45 24.11 -11.12
C MET A 246 18.69 25.29 -11.74
N ARG A 247 19.05 25.67 -12.96
CA ARG A 247 18.40 26.73 -13.72
C ARG A 247 17.64 26.13 -14.90
N PHE A 248 16.36 26.43 -14.98
CA PHE A 248 15.46 26.00 -16.05
C PHE A 248 15.19 27.19 -16.96
N ARG A 249 15.84 27.24 -18.13
CA ARG A 249 15.67 28.32 -19.12
C ARG A 249 14.63 27.93 -20.16
N ASN A 250 13.60 28.71 -20.26
CA ASN A 250 12.60 28.67 -21.32
C ASN A 250 12.89 29.73 -22.38
N ARG A 251 11.92 30.07 -23.18
CA ARG A 251 12.09 30.98 -24.34
C ARG A 251 12.73 32.31 -23.99
N SER A 252 12.27 33.00 -22.94
CA SER A 252 12.82 34.29 -22.45
C SER A 252 12.90 34.34 -20.93
N THR A 253 12.29 33.41 -20.23
CA THR A 253 12.22 33.35 -18.79
C THR A 253 13.02 32.19 -18.24
N TYR A 254 13.42 32.29 -17.00
CA TYR A 254 14.03 31.17 -16.28
C TYR A 254 13.60 31.14 -14.82
N SER A 255 13.70 29.95 -14.23
CA SER A 255 13.64 29.74 -12.79
C SER A 255 14.88 29.04 -12.30
N ILE A 256 15.30 29.33 -11.08
CA ILE A 256 16.44 28.72 -10.41
C ILE A 256 15.96 28.21 -9.04
N VAL A 257 16.25 26.96 -8.76
CA VAL A 257 16.08 26.34 -7.45
C VAL A 257 17.45 25.93 -6.95
N GLY A 258 17.79 26.26 -5.74
CA GLY A 258 19.13 25.94 -5.24
C GLY A 258 19.26 25.95 -3.74
N VAL A 259 20.41 25.45 -3.31
CA VAL A 259 20.85 25.42 -1.92
C VAL A 259 22.19 26.15 -1.81
N GLY A 260 22.46 26.76 -0.65
CA GLY A 260 23.71 27.42 -0.43
C GLY A 260 24.13 27.38 1.03
N THR A 261 25.37 27.78 1.30
CA THR A 261 25.94 27.71 2.64
C THR A 261 26.83 28.92 2.95
N HIS A 262 27.01 29.20 4.22
CA HIS A 262 27.77 30.34 4.74
C HIS A 262 27.26 31.70 4.23
N TYR A 263 26.06 32.07 4.68
CA TYR A 263 25.38 33.30 4.26
C TYR A 263 25.94 34.57 4.95
N MET A 264 25.73 35.67 4.27
CA MET A 264 26.16 37.03 4.67
C MET A 264 25.84 37.35 6.13
N GLY A 265 26.85 37.71 6.92
CA GLY A 265 26.71 37.99 8.35
C GLY A 265 26.68 36.73 9.23
N LEU A 266 26.63 35.55 8.65
CA LEU A 266 26.64 34.26 9.34
C LEU A 266 27.93 33.47 9.07
N ASP A 267 28.97 34.09 8.56
CA ASP A 267 30.24 33.47 8.14
C ASP A 267 30.97 32.68 9.24
N LYS A 268 30.71 33.00 10.50
CA LYS A 268 31.29 32.31 11.67
C LYS A 268 30.42 31.15 12.16
N ARG A 269 29.25 30.93 11.54
CA ARG A 269 28.29 29.89 11.90
C ARG A 269 27.91 29.12 10.68
N PHE A 270 27.90 27.78 10.77
CA PHE A 270 27.42 26.97 9.69
C PHE A 270 25.93 27.27 9.45
N SER A 271 25.61 27.76 8.26
CA SER A 271 24.26 28.13 7.84
C SER A 271 23.97 27.51 6.48
N GLY A 272 22.70 27.12 6.26
CA GLY A 272 22.22 26.67 4.99
C GLY A 272 21.06 27.54 4.52
N ALA A 273 20.83 27.56 3.22
CA ALA A 273 19.59 28.11 2.68
C ALA A 273 19.06 27.30 1.54
N LEU A 274 17.73 27.30 1.44
CA LEU A 274 16.99 26.89 0.26
C LEU A 274 16.50 28.17 -0.43
N PHE A 275 16.71 28.27 -1.74
CA PHE A 275 16.30 29.47 -2.47
C PHE A 275 15.63 29.16 -3.79
N TYR A 276 14.78 30.11 -4.18
CA TYR A 276 14.12 30.13 -5.46
C TYR A 276 14.26 31.51 -6.08
N ARG A 277 14.62 31.55 -7.39
CA ARG A 277 14.77 32.77 -8.17
C ARG A 277 13.98 32.64 -9.48
N ILE A 278 13.35 33.72 -9.91
CA ILE A 278 12.65 33.80 -11.19
C ILE A 278 13.15 35.04 -11.92
N GLY A 279 13.37 34.90 -13.22
CA GLY A 279 13.91 35.99 -14.00
C GLY A 279 13.63 35.89 -15.50
N GLN A 280 14.06 36.93 -16.17
CA GLN A 280 13.97 37.06 -17.63
C GLN A 280 15.36 37.30 -18.18
N TYR A 281 15.68 36.67 -19.31
CA TYR A 281 16.96 36.86 -19.97
C TYR A 281 16.77 37.35 -21.42
N PHE A 282 17.81 38.02 -21.91
CA PHE A 282 17.91 38.56 -23.25
C PHE A 282 19.26 38.19 -23.84
N ASP A 283 19.29 37.57 -24.98
CA ASP A 283 20.51 37.27 -25.72
C ASP A 283 20.94 38.57 -26.45
N ILE A 284 22.09 39.10 -26.03
CA ILE A 284 22.64 40.36 -26.59
C ILE A 284 23.55 40.07 -27.77
N ALA A 285 24.29 38.96 -27.71
CA ALA A 285 25.21 38.52 -28.73
C ALA A 285 25.24 36.95 -28.76
N PRO A 286 25.81 36.33 -29.78
CA PRO A 286 25.79 34.86 -29.94
C PRO A 286 26.31 34.06 -28.76
N ARG A 287 27.13 34.68 -27.88
CA ARG A 287 27.69 34.03 -26.68
C ARG A 287 27.37 34.78 -25.40
N TRP A 288 26.69 35.92 -25.47
CA TRP A 288 26.39 36.77 -24.33
C TRP A 288 24.90 36.89 -24.10
N SER A 289 24.45 36.65 -22.88
CA SER A 289 23.11 36.98 -22.44
C SER A 289 23.13 37.76 -21.13
N VAL A 290 22.22 38.71 -20.99
CA VAL A 290 21.95 39.47 -19.77
C VAL A 290 20.61 39.08 -19.23
N SER A 291 20.49 38.95 -17.92
CA SER A 291 19.26 38.61 -17.27
C SER A 291 19.04 39.36 -15.97
N SER A 292 17.80 39.51 -15.55
CA SER A 292 17.46 39.98 -14.22
C SER A 292 16.56 38.99 -13.52
N ASP A 293 16.76 38.84 -12.22
CA ASP A 293 15.90 37.96 -11.41
C ASP A 293 15.67 38.55 -10.00
N ILE A 294 14.53 38.09 -9.46
CA ILE A 294 14.17 38.26 -8.06
C ILE A 294 14.16 36.89 -7.40
N GLY A 295 14.73 36.81 -6.20
CA GLY A 295 14.82 35.53 -5.48
C GLY A 295 14.48 35.68 -4.01
N PHE A 296 13.87 34.64 -3.49
CA PHE A 296 13.61 34.46 -2.08
C PHE A 296 14.50 33.34 -1.54
N PHE A 297 15.14 33.61 -0.38
CA PHE A 297 16.07 32.69 0.30
C PHE A 297 15.58 32.45 1.71
N HIS A 298 15.30 31.22 2.02
CA HIS A 298 15.06 30.74 3.39
C HIS A 298 16.41 30.33 3.98
N ILE A 299 16.89 31.00 5.01
CA ILE A 299 18.20 30.78 5.61
C ILE A 299 18.04 30.25 7.04
N GLU A 300 18.78 29.21 7.39
CA GLU A 300 18.77 28.57 8.70
C GLU A 300 20.19 28.36 9.23
N THR A 301 20.43 28.60 10.52
CA THR A 301 21.70 28.31 11.16
C THR A 301 21.67 26.99 11.88
N PHE A 302 22.61 26.08 11.58
CA PHE A 302 22.69 24.75 12.17
C PHE A 302 23.55 24.64 13.42
N GLN A 303 24.41 25.60 13.68
CA GLN A 303 25.24 25.65 14.88
C GLN A 303 24.81 26.84 15.77
N ASN A 304 24.04 26.53 16.78
CA ASN A 304 23.65 27.50 17.79
C ASN A 304 23.87 26.92 19.19
N LYS A 305 24.66 27.62 20.00
CA LYS A 305 24.80 27.32 21.44
C LYS A 305 23.62 27.84 22.26
N GLU A 306 22.75 28.65 21.65
CA GLU A 306 21.51 29.12 22.24
C GLU A 306 20.34 28.27 21.65
N ASP A 307 19.38 27.91 22.46
CA ASP A 307 18.35 26.90 22.21
C ASP A 307 17.43 27.07 21.00
N LYS A 308 17.64 28.05 20.12
CA LYS A 308 16.83 28.26 18.92
C LYS A 308 17.67 28.64 17.72
N PRO A 309 17.59 27.87 16.59
CA PRO A 309 18.23 28.27 15.34
C PRO A 309 17.65 29.60 14.86
N LYS A 310 18.52 30.53 14.42
CA LYS A 310 18.06 31.75 13.80
C LYS A 310 17.55 31.45 12.40
N ARG A 311 16.27 31.77 12.15
CA ARG A 311 15.62 31.65 10.86
C ARG A 311 15.48 33.02 10.22
N LEU A 312 15.98 33.14 9.00
CA LEU A 312 16.00 34.40 8.26
C LEU A 312 15.38 34.18 6.87
N GLY A 313 14.63 35.18 6.41
CA GLY A 313 14.16 35.28 5.04
C GLY A 313 14.92 36.42 4.33
N SER A 314 15.38 36.18 3.10
CA SER A 314 16.06 37.20 2.29
C SER A 314 15.39 37.35 0.94
N LEU A 315 15.00 38.58 0.61
CA LEU A 315 14.55 38.95 -0.72
C LEU A 315 15.70 39.60 -1.47
N GLN A 316 16.03 39.14 -2.66
CA GLN A 316 17.20 39.53 -3.39
C GLN A 316 16.88 39.81 -4.85
N LEU A 317 17.33 40.92 -5.38
CA LEU A 317 17.26 41.33 -6.78
C LEU A 317 18.64 41.29 -7.43
N ARG A 318 18.75 40.71 -8.63
CA ARG A 318 20.02 40.56 -9.34
C ARG A 318 19.89 40.90 -10.80
N VAL A 319 21.01 41.38 -11.34
CA VAL A 319 21.31 41.44 -12.76
C VAL A 319 22.48 40.50 -13.02
N ASN A 320 22.33 39.61 -13.98
CA ASN A 320 23.36 38.63 -14.28
C ASN A 320 23.79 38.76 -15.74
N THR A 321 25.05 38.45 -15.97
CA THR A 321 25.67 38.35 -17.29
C THR A 321 26.21 36.94 -17.44
N ASP A 322 25.77 36.23 -18.48
CA ASP A 322 26.23 34.87 -18.82
C ASP A 322 27.07 34.92 -20.11
N TYR A 323 28.22 34.31 -20.09
CA TYR A 323 29.09 34.09 -21.24
C TYR A 323 29.18 32.59 -21.57
N GLN A 324 28.75 32.18 -22.74
CA GLN A 324 28.80 30.78 -23.18
C GLN A 324 30.21 30.43 -23.72
N ILE A 325 30.97 29.69 -22.94
CA ILE A 325 32.32 29.22 -23.30
C ILE A 325 32.24 28.21 -24.41
N ASN A 326 31.37 27.20 -24.24
CA ASN A 326 31.09 26.18 -25.26
C ASN A 326 29.64 25.69 -25.13
N ASN A 327 29.26 24.67 -25.87
CA ASN A 327 27.89 24.15 -25.85
C ASN A 327 27.44 23.55 -24.49
N TYR A 328 28.38 23.31 -23.56
CA TYR A 328 28.14 22.69 -22.26
C TYR A 328 28.36 23.60 -21.08
N LEU A 329 29.29 24.52 -21.22
CA LEU A 329 29.80 25.31 -20.13
C LEU A 329 29.57 26.80 -20.40
N SER A 330 29.04 27.49 -19.41
CA SER A 330 28.93 28.96 -19.36
C SER A 330 29.54 29.44 -18.06
N ALA A 331 30.18 30.60 -18.11
CA ALA A 331 30.55 31.39 -16.93
C ALA A 331 29.50 32.49 -16.73
N PHE A 332 29.22 32.85 -15.52
CA PHE A 332 28.33 33.98 -15.23
C PHE A 332 28.81 34.81 -14.07
N ALA A 333 28.43 36.07 -14.07
CA ALA A 333 28.62 37.02 -12.97
C ALA A 333 27.28 37.72 -12.67
N SER A 334 27.05 38.02 -11.42
CA SER A 334 25.82 38.65 -10.95
C SER A 334 26.17 39.83 -10.03
N ILE A 335 25.42 40.89 -10.18
CA ILE A 335 25.39 42.01 -9.24
C ILE A 335 23.95 42.24 -8.77
N GLY A 336 23.76 42.56 -7.51
CA GLY A 336 22.44 42.74 -6.98
C GLY A 336 22.40 43.39 -5.62
N TYR A 337 21.22 43.37 -5.04
CA TYR A 337 20.98 43.86 -3.70
C TYR A 337 20.04 42.92 -2.95
N GLY A 338 20.29 42.65 -1.67
CA GLY A 338 19.51 41.76 -0.82
C GLY A 338 19.10 42.42 0.49
N ASP A 339 17.85 42.22 0.87
CA ASP A 339 17.27 42.57 2.15
C ASP A 339 16.95 41.28 2.93
N THR A 340 17.60 41.10 4.10
CA THR A 340 17.48 39.92 4.94
C THR A 340 16.86 40.28 6.28
N ARG A 341 15.79 39.54 6.67
CA ARG A 341 15.00 39.78 7.88
C ARG A 341 14.78 38.55 8.71
N TYR A 342 14.51 38.75 10.01
CA TYR A 342 14.06 37.67 10.89
C TYR A 342 12.62 37.30 10.63
N TYR A 343 12.27 35.98 10.68
CA TYR A 343 10.89 35.54 10.52
C TYR A 343 9.94 35.98 11.64
N HIS A 344 10.44 36.02 12.90
CA HIS A 344 9.55 36.22 14.06
C HIS A 344 9.07 37.67 14.29
N HIS A 345 9.80 38.65 13.81
CA HIS A 345 9.45 40.04 14.04
C HIS A 345 9.75 40.99 12.86
N LEU A 346 10.08 40.40 11.71
CA LEU A 346 10.36 41.10 10.45
C LEU A 346 11.42 42.24 10.58
N ASN A 347 12.14 42.30 11.71
CA ASN A 347 13.21 43.21 11.89
C ASN A 347 14.33 42.93 10.90
N GLU A 348 14.95 43.99 10.41
CA GLU A 348 16.10 43.91 9.52
C GLU A 348 17.25 43.19 10.22
N TYR A 349 17.80 42.18 9.54
CA TYR A 349 19.02 41.52 9.97
C TYR A 349 20.24 42.14 9.30
N ARG A 350 20.21 42.19 7.96
CA ARG A 350 21.26 42.80 7.13
C ARG A 350 20.75 43.01 5.72
N ASN A 351 21.11 44.19 5.18
CA ASN A 351 20.95 44.47 3.76
C ASN A 351 22.33 44.73 3.12
N GLY A 352 22.43 44.64 1.81
CA GLY A 352 23.67 44.90 1.15
C GLY A 352 23.79 44.48 -0.30
N ALA A 353 24.87 44.97 -0.93
CA ALA A 353 25.19 44.62 -2.30
C ALA A 353 25.62 43.15 -2.43
N ILE A 354 25.18 42.54 -3.49
CA ILE A 354 25.47 41.13 -3.85
C ILE A 354 26.37 41.18 -5.08
N VAL A 355 27.50 40.46 -5.00
CA VAL A 355 28.37 40.18 -6.15
C VAL A 355 28.66 38.71 -6.12
N GLU A 356 28.29 38.00 -7.20
CA GLU A 356 28.46 36.56 -7.32
C GLU A 356 29.07 36.21 -8.68
N ALA A 357 29.83 35.15 -8.72
CA ALA A 357 30.36 34.60 -9.95
C ALA A 357 30.39 33.06 -9.89
N GLY A 358 30.26 32.44 -11.02
CA GLY A 358 30.25 30.99 -11.10
C GLY A 358 30.19 30.41 -12.50
N ILE A 359 29.97 29.11 -12.54
CA ILE A 359 29.84 28.35 -13.77
C ILE A 359 28.48 27.68 -13.84
N ALA A 360 28.00 27.52 -15.03
CA ALA A 360 26.76 26.78 -15.33
C ALA A 360 27.06 25.68 -16.38
N VAL A 361 26.74 24.45 -16.03
CA VAL A 361 26.98 23.28 -16.88
C VAL A 361 25.63 22.82 -17.44
N ARG A 362 25.53 22.70 -18.77
CA ARG A 362 24.34 22.23 -19.46
C ARG A 362 24.12 20.73 -19.22
N TYR A 363 23.02 20.38 -18.53
CA TYR A 363 22.66 19.00 -18.22
C TYR A 363 22.03 18.26 -19.39
N ASN A 364 21.03 18.85 -20.04
CA ASN A 364 20.25 18.21 -21.10
C ASN A 364 20.78 18.57 -22.49
N LYS A 365 21.81 17.92 -22.90
CA LYS A 365 22.39 18.16 -24.23
C LYS A 365 21.87 17.26 -25.32
N LYS A 366 21.65 16.00 -25.05
CA LYS A 366 21.06 15.08 -26.01
C LYS A 366 19.59 15.45 -26.19
N LYS A 367 19.16 15.59 -27.46
CA LYS A 367 17.78 15.27 -27.79
C LYS A 367 17.58 13.83 -27.26
N TYR A 368 17.11 13.66 -26.04
CA TYR A 368 16.35 12.48 -25.80
C TYR A 368 15.22 12.51 -26.83
N PRO A 369 15.01 11.49 -27.62
CA PRO A 369 13.72 11.27 -28.18
C PRO A 369 12.80 11.03 -26.99
N LEU A 370 12.30 12.09 -26.38
CA LEU A 370 11.09 12.09 -25.59
C LEU A 370 10.05 11.61 -26.59
N MET A 371 9.86 10.27 -26.60
CA MET A 371 8.86 9.60 -27.41
C MET A 371 8.80 10.12 -28.86
N ALA A 372 9.84 9.86 -29.63
CA ALA A 372 9.63 9.59 -31.03
C ALA A 372 8.63 8.43 -31.06
N GLY A 373 7.48 8.67 -31.71
CA GLY A 373 6.32 7.83 -31.71
C GLY A 373 6.64 6.37 -31.48
N TYR A 374 5.97 5.78 -30.51
CA TYR A 374 5.84 4.36 -30.42
C TYR A 374 5.17 3.93 -31.74
N GLU A 375 5.99 3.75 -32.77
CA GLU A 375 5.59 2.91 -33.87
C GLU A 375 5.26 1.59 -33.20
N ASP A 376 3.99 1.24 -33.26
CA ASP A 376 3.53 -0.11 -33.04
C ASP A 376 4.57 -1.05 -33.68
N LYS A 377 5.47 -1.58 -32.86
CA LYS A 377 6.02 -2.87 -33.18
C LYS A 377 4.82 -3.77 -33.14
N LYS A 378 4.16 -3.89 -34.28
CA LYS A 378 3.35 -5.03 -34.62
C LYS A 378 4.18 -6.22 -34.14
N ILE A 379 3.77 -6.77 -32.99
CA ILE A 379 4.13 -8.14 -32.65
C ILE A 379 3.71 -8.90 -33.89
N LYS A 380 4.66 -9.27 -34.69
CA LYS A 380 4.48 -10.33 -35.66
C LYS A 380 4.11 -11.53 -34.81
N THR A 381 2.85 -11.74 -34.62
CA THR A 381 2.27 -13.02 -34.34
C THR A 381 2.70 -13.87 -35.54
N SER A 382 3.82 -14.55 -35.38
CA SER A 382 4.10 -15.69 -36.21
C SER A 382 3.06 -16.72 -35.79
N THR A 383 1.96 -16.74 -36.47
CA THR A 383 1.10 -17.91 -36.61
C THR A 383 1.93 -19.00 -37.27
N THR A 384 2.70 -19.69 -36.45
CA THR A 384 3.10 -21.04 -36.73
C THR A 384 2.02 -21.91 -36.08
N GLU A 385 1.06 -22.30 -36.88
CA GLU A 385 0.26 -23.49 -36.60
C GLU A 385 1.26 -24.63 -36.41
N ASN A 386 1.47 -25.02 -35.18
CA ASN A 386 2.07 -26.28 -34.81
C ASN A 386 0.98 -27.13 -34.17
N THR A 387 0.50 -28.03 -34.92
CA THR A 387 -0.26 -29.23 -34.61
C THR A 387 0.54 -30.17 -33.70
N ASP A 388 0.80 -29.77 -32.44
CA ASP A 388 1.35 -30.65 -31.41
C ASP A 388 0.90 -30.21 -30.01
N THR A 389 -0.39 -29.79 -29.89
CA THR A 389 -0.96 -29.37 -28.62
C THR A 389 -1.07 -30.52 -27.60
N ASP A 390 -1.25 -31.75 -28.05
CA ASP A 390 -1.41 -32.89 -27.12
C ASP A 390 -0.10 -33.36 -26.49
N SER A 391 1.05 -33.17 -27.16
CA SER A 391 2.35 -33.52 -26.58
C SER A 391 2.84 -32.49 -25.55
N ILE A 392 2.43 -31.21 -25.67
CA ILE A 392 2.82 -30.14 -24.75
C ILE A 392 2.08 -30.29 -23.41
N TYR A 393 0.82 -30.72 -23.42
CA TYR A 393 0.05 -30.95 -22.20
C TYR A 393 0.54 -32.18 -21.41
N ALA A 394 1.01 -33.21 -22.08
CA ALA A 394 1.57 -34.39 -21.41
C ALA A 394 2.93 -34.09 -20.72
N TYR A 395 3.73 -33.15 -21.25
CA TYR A 395 5.01 -32.73 -20.67
C TYR A 395 4.89 -31.75 -19.52
N ASN A 396 3.76 -31.05 -19.37
CA ASN A 396 3.50 -30.06 -18.33
C ASN A 396 2.66 -30.61 -17.17
N ALA A 397 2.44 -31.91 -17.10
CA ALA A 397 1.78 -32.52 -15.96
C ALA A 397 2.56 -32.19 -14.67
N PRO A 398 1.92 -31.56 -13.67
CA PRO A 398 2.61 -31.22 -12.43
C PRO A 398 3.16 -32.51 -11.80
N TYR A 399 4.41 -32.42 -11.33
CA TYR A 399 4.99 -33.51 -10.56
C TYR A 399 4.12 -33.78 -9.34
N ARG A 400 3.39 -34.87 -9.36
CA ARG A 400 2.68 -35.33 -8.18
C ARG A 400 3.67 -36.05 -7.28
N GLN A 401 4.24 -35.30 -6.36
CA GLN A 401 4.98 -35.88 -5.26
C GLN A 401 4.02 -36.83 -4.51
N GLY A 402 4.46 -38.05 -4.26
CA GLY A 402 3.68 -38.97 -3.45
C GLY A 402 3.42 -38.41 -2.05
N LYS A 403 2.26 -38.72 -1.48
CA LYS A 403 1.95 -38.29 -0.09
C LYS A 403 2.67 -39.19 0.89
N HIS A 404 3.52 -38.60 1.75
CA HIS A 404 4.33 -39.29 2.73
C HIS A 404 3.92 -38.90 4.18
N LEU A 405 2.74 -39.36 4.62
CA LEU A 405 2.15 -38.99 5.91
C LEU A 405 3.10 -39.26 7.09
N TRP A 406 3.64 -40.48 7.17
CA TRP A 406 4.53 -40.86 8.28
C TRP A 406 5.83 -40.09 8.32
N LYS A 407 6.32 -39.66 7.16
CA LYS A 407 7.49 -38.79 7.08
C LYS A 407 7.18 -37.40 7.62
N GLY A 408 6.02 -36.82 7.25
CA GLY A 408 5.58 -35.55 7.83
C GLY A 408 5.42 -35.61 9.34
N ILE A 409 4.83 -36.69 9.89
CA ILE A 409 4.71 -36.88 11.35
C ILE A 409 6.09 -36.96 12.00
N ALA A 410 7.02 -37.75 11.43
CA ALA A 410 8.36 -37.91 11.97
C ALA A 410 9.15 -36.59 11.94
N GLU A 411 8.98 -35.77 10.90
CA GLU A 411 9.62 -34.46 10.78
C GLU A 411 9.05 -33.47 11.80
N THR A 412 7.72 -33.40 11.95
CA THR A 412 7.10 -32.54 12.97
C THR A 412 7.57 -32.88 14.38
N THR A 413 7.61 -34.18 14.70
CA THR A 413 8.16 -34.68 15.98
C THR A 413 9.64 -34.35 16.09
N GLY A 414 10.41 -34.58 15.01
CA GLY A 414 11.83 -34.32 14.96
C GLY A 414 12.20 -32.86 15.17
N ILE A 415 11.40 -31.91 14.65
CA ILE A 415 11.57 -30.48 14.89
C ILE A 415 11.43 -30.19 16.40
N ASN A 416 10.35 -30.66 17.01
CA ASN A 416 10.13 -30.47 18.45
C ASN A 416 11.28 -31.01 19.28
N VAL A 417 11.75 -32.24 18.98
CA VAL A 417 12.89 -32.84 19.68
C VAL A 417 14.16 -32.02 19.44
N ALA A 418 14.41 -31.57 18.20
CA ALA A 418 15.62 -30.81 17.87
C ALA A 418 15.65 -29.44 18.56
N VAL A 419 14.54 -28.72 18.54
CA VAL A 419 14.42 -27.42 19.22
C VAL A 419 14.54 -27.61 20.73
N HIS A 420 13.83 -28.57 21.31
CA HIS A 420 13.93 -28.88 22.74
C HIS A 420 15.36 -29.25 23.15
N CYS A 421 16.07 -30.07 22.37
CA CYS A 421 17.46 -30.41 22.67
C CYS A 421 18.38 -29.18 22.56
N PHE A 422 18.13 -28.31 21.61
CA PHE A 422 18.89 -27.06 21.46
C PHE A 422 18.67 -26.14 22.67
N ASP A 423 17.42 -25.89 23.05
CA ASP A 423 17.09 -25.02 24.17
C ASP A 423 17.62 -25.60 25.49
N ARG A 424 17.47 -26.91 25.69
CA ARG A 424 17.92 -27.59 26.92
C ARG A 424 19.44 -27.70 27.05
N PHE A 425 20.14 -28.09 25.96
CA PHE A 425 21.57 -28.47 26.07
C PHE A 425 22.52 -27.41 25.52
N VAL A 426 22.08 -26.51 24.65
CA VAL A 426 22.90 -25.47 24.05
C VAL A 426 22.62 -24.12 24.71
N MET A 427 21.34 -23.76 24.82
CA MET A 427 20.92 -22.49 25.43
C MET A 427 20.81 -22.58 26.95
N ASN A 428 20.63 -23.78 27.49
CA ASN A 428 20.43 -24.06 28.92
C ASN A 428 19.24 -23.31 29.51
N GLU A 429 18.13 -23.28 28.77
CA GLU A 429 16.91 -22.59 29.19
C GLU A 429 16.15 -23.38 30.24
N ASP A 430 15.64 -22.67 31.25
CA ASP A 430 14.95 -23.28 32.38
C ASP A 430 13.64 -23.95 31.99
N PHE A 431 12.89 -23.33 31.07
CA PHE A 431 11.63 -23.88 30.56
C PHE A 431 11.78 -25.23 29.83
N ALA A 432 12.97 -25.51 29.29
CA ALA A 432 13.25 -26.74 28.57
C ALA A 432 13.69 -27.92 29.49
N GLN A 433 13.66 -27.78 30.83
CA GLN A 433 14.03 -28.84 31.78
C GLN A 433 12.88 -29.84 32.00
N VAL A 434 12.27 -30.31 30.95
CA VAL A 434 11.09 -31.18 30.92
C VAL A 434 11.41 -32.57 31.46
N ASN A 435 10.47 -33.16 32.22
CA ASN A 435 10.48 -34.51 32.70
C ASN A 435 9.06 -35.12 32.72
N LEU A 436 8.92 -36.40 33.04
CA LEU A 436 7.58 -37.06 33.01
C LEU A 436 6.59 -36.44 34.01
N HIS A 437 7.07 -35.85 35.09
CA HIS A 437 6.20 -35.16 36.05
C HIS A 437 5.67 -33.84 35.50
N THR A 438 6.50 -33.05 34.83
CA THR A 438 6.07 -31.81 34.22
C THR A 438 5.12 -32.06 33.07
N ILE A 439 5.34 -33.08 32.23
CA ILE A 439 4.42 -33.48 31.17
C ILE A 439 3.05 -33.90 31.76
N HIS A 440 3.05 -34.70 32.83
CA HIS A 440 1.81 -35.08 33.51
C HIS A 440 1.10 -33.84 34.09
N HIS A 441 1.84 -32.92 34.67
CA HIS A 441 1.30 -31.68 35.18
C HIS A 441 0.65 -30.86 34.04
N ASN A 442 1.36 -30.67 32.94
CA ASN A 442 0.85 -29.91 31.78
C ASN A 442 -0.46 -30.49 31.21
N ILE A 443 -0.54 -31.79 31.10
CA ILE A 443 -1.77 -32.48 30.62
C ILE A 443 -2.93 -32.32 31.63
N THR A 444 -2.68 -32.33 32.90
CA THR A 444 -3.70 -32.31 33.97
C THR A 444 -4.11 -30.93 34.40
N HIS A 445 -3.22 -29.94 34.31
CA HIS A 445 -3.49 -28.56 34.69
C HIS A 445 -4.43 -27.87 33.71
N GLY A 446 -4.37 -28.22 32.39
CA GLY A 446 -5.14 -27.57 31.34
C GLY A 446 -4.46 -26.30 30.82
N PHE A 447 -5.17 -25.59 29.94
CA PHE A 447 -4.63 -24.45 29.21
C PHE A 447 -4.57 -23.17 30.02
N VAL A 448 -3.47 -22.45 29.88
CA VAL A 448 -3.24 -21.11 30.45
C VAL A 448 -3.08 -20.08 29.31
N TRP A 449 -2.83 -18.84 29.65
CA TRP A 449 -2.39 -17.80 28.73
C TRP A 449 -0.92 -17.54 28.99
N ASP A 450 -0.10 -17.73 27.97
CA ASP A 450 1.32 -17.43 28.05
C ASP A 450 1.59 -15.92 28.08
N ASN A 451 2.75 -15.57 28.58
CA ASN A 451 3.13 -14.20 28.86
C ASN A 451 4.51 -13.83 28.28
N ASP A 452 4.95 -14.53 27.26
CA ASP A 452 6.19 -14.24 26.56
C ASP A 452 6.21 -12.86 25.88
N GLN A 453 7.34 -12.46 25.31
CA GLN A 453 7.50 -11.19 24.62
C GLN A 453 6.58 -11.07 23.38
N PHE A 454 6.27 -9.84 22.98
CA PHE A 454 5.42 -9.57 21.82
C PHE A 454 5.91 -10.25 20.53
N SER A 455 7.22 -10.20 20.28
CA SER A 455 7.82 -10.84 19.11
C SER A 455 7.81 -12.37 19.18
N THR A 456 7.92 -12.95 20.37
CA THR A 456 7.86 -14.40 20.58
C THR A 456 6.46 -14.90 20.27
N ASN A 457 5.45 -14.39 20.95
CA ASN A 457 4.07 -14.86 20.84
C ASN A 457 3.42 -14.57 19.49
N LEU A 458 3.77 -13.45 18.87
CA LEU A 458 3.03 -12.99 17.69
C LEU A 458 3.85 -13.04 16.38
N PHE A 459 5.09 -13.52 16.45
CA PHE A 459 5.93 -13.78 15.30
C PHE A 459 6.72 -15.09 15.38
N ALA A 460 7.45 -15.39 16.48
CA ALA A 460 8.26 -16.60 16.57
C ALA A 460 7.40 -17.87 16.63
N HIS A 461 6.33 -17.90 17.42
CA HIS A 461 5.37 -19.00 17.42
C HIS A 461 4.71 -19.24 16.05
N PRO A 462 4.17 -18.23 15.35
CA PRO A 462 3.75 -18.37 13.95
C PRO A 462 4.84 -18.93 13.02
N TYR A 463 6.08 -18.49 13.18
CA TYR A 463 7.18 -19.01 12.35
C TYR A 463 7.50 -20.49 12.70
N HIS A 464 7.42 -20.88 13.96
CA HIS A 464 7.55 -22.27 14.38
C HIS A 464 6.43 -23.14 13.78
N GLY A 465 5.19 -22.65 13.81
CA GLY A 465 4.05 -23.29 13.15
C GLY A 465 4.21 -23.50 11.65
N ASN A 466 4.91 -22.56 10.97
CA ASN A 466 5.30 -22.72 9.58
C ASN A 466 6.17 -23.97 9.35
N LEU A 467 7.09 -24.29 10.27
CA LEU A 467 7.92 -25.50 10.15
C LEU A 467 7.06 -26.77 10.25
N TYR A 468 6.12 -26.82 11.17
CA TYR A 468 5.18 -27.94 11.31
C TYR A 468 4.29 -28.10 10.09
N TYR A 469 3.70 -26.99 9.62
CA TYR A 469 2.87 -27.00 8.42
C TYR A 469 3.65 -27.52 7.21
N ASN A 470 4.87 -27.01 7.03
CA ASN A 470 5.73 -27.39 5.90
C ASN A 470 6.35 -28.77 6.03
N SER A 471 6.40 -29.39 7.20
CA SER A 471 6.71 -30.82 7.34
C SER A 471 5.73 -31.69 6.54
N ALA A 472 4.42 -31.38 6.60
CA ALA A 472 3.42 -32.07 5.82
C ALA A 472 3.39 -31.59 4.37
N ARG A 473 3.38 -30.26 4.16
CA ARG A 473 3.23 -29.65 2.84
C ARG A 473 4.33 -30.05 1.87
N SER A 474 5.58 -30.10 2.36
CA SER A 474 6.77 -30.53 1.61
C SER A 474 6.81 -32.04 1.35
N ASN A 475 5.98 -32.81 2.04
CA ASN A 475 5.78 -34.25 1.83
C ASN A 475 4.54 -34.57 0.98
N GLY A 476 4.08 -33.62 0.16
CA GLY A 476 3.05 -33.82 -0.85
C GLY A 476 1.60 -33.71 -0.36
N MET A 477 1.38 -33.22 0.88
CA MET A 477 0.03 -32.99 1.39
C MET A 477 -0.57 -31.72 0.85
N SER A 478 -1.89 -31.68 0.71
CA SER A 478 -2.64 -30.50 0.33
C SER A 478 -2.64 -29.47 1.47
N PHE A 479 -3.14 -28.26 1.18
CA PHE A 479 -3.31 -27.21 2.18
C PHE A 479 -4.06 -27.70 3.42
N TRP A 480 -5.24 -28.28 3.22
CA TRP A 480 -6.09 -28.75 4.32
C TRP A 480 -5.54 -29.98 5.07
N GLU A 481 -4.81 -30.83 4.38
CA GLU A 481 -4.13 -31.98 5.02
C GLU A 481 -2.91 -31.56 5.83
N SER A 482 -2.30 -30.41 5.52
CA SER A 482 -1.13 -29.87 6.24
C SER A 482 -1.52 -29.04 7.47
N ALA A 483 -2.72 -28.46 7.49
CA ALA A 483 -3.17 -27.63 8.60
C ALA A 483 -3.17 -28.36 9.97
N PRO A 484 -3.61 -29.63 10.09
CA PRO A 484 -3.54 -30.38 11.34
C PRO A 484 -2.13 -30.58 11.90
N PHE A 485 -1.08 -30.49 11.06
CA PHE A 485 0.30 -30.62 11.51
C PHE A 485 0.77 -29.37 12.27
N ALA A 486 0.33 -28.19 11.87
CA ALA A 486 0.59 -26.98 12.64
C ALA A 486 -0.02 -27.06 14.04
N LEU A 487 -1.30 -27.49 14.11
CA LEU A 487 -1.98 -27.68 15.39
C LEU A 487 -1.34 -28.80 16.24
N GLY A 488 -1.07 -29.97 15.65
CA GLY A 488 -0.50 -31.12 16.36
C GLY A 488 0.91 -30.89 16.82
N GLY A 489 1.74 -30.20 16.00
CA GLY A 489 3.11 -29.82 16.36
C GLY A 489 3.15 -28.82 17.51
N SER A 490 2.26 -27.82 17.48
CA SER A 490 2.09 -26.84 18.56
C SER A 490 1.61 -27.53 19.83
N LEU A 491 0.56 -28.34 19.76
CA LEU A 491 0.05 -29.05 20.94
C LEU A 491 1.10 -29.98 21.56
N MET A 492 1.94 -30.63 20.75
CA MET A 492 3.03 -31.47 21.23
C MET A 492 4.10 -30.62 21.92
N TRP A 493 4.44 -29.43 21.41
CA TRP A 493 5.37 -28.51 22.05
C TRP A 493 4.85 -28.03 23.41
N GLU A 494 3.64 -27.49 23.44
CA GLU A 494 2.98 -26.99 24.64
C GLU A 494 2.85 -28.04 25.75
N THR A 495 2.66 -29.32 25.40
CA THR A 495 2.49 -30.39 26.40
C THR A 495 3.78 -31.08 26.79
N CYS A 496 4.72 -31.20 25.85
CA CYS A 496 5.93 -32.02 26.04
C CYS A 496 7.25 -31.27 25.85
N GLY A 497 7.24 -30.04 25.30
CA GLY A 497 8.42 -29.24 25.02
C GLY A 497 8.84 -28.31 26.15
N GLU A 498 7.91 -27.96 27.05
CA GLU A 498 8.07 -26.97 28.11
C GLU A 498 7.63 -27.51 29.47
N ILE A 499 8.17 -26.92 30.55
CA ILE A 499 7.74 -27.24 31.91
C ILE A 499 6.47 -26.52 32.32
N GLU A 500 6.11 -25.44 31.62
CA GLU A 500 4.95 -24.61 31.89
C GLU A 500 3.66 -25.25 31.34
N PRO A 501 2.48 -24.96 31.93
CA PRO A 501 1.21 -25.44 31.39
C PRO A 501 0.95 -24.91 29.98
N PRO A 502 0.29 -25.70 29.09
CA PRO A 502 0.09 -25.35 27.69
C PRO A 502 -0.66 -24.05 27.51
N ALA A 503 -0.17 -23.19 26.62
CA ALA A 503 -0.72 -21.87 26.35
C ALA A 503 -1.68 -21.88 25.17
N ILE A 504 -2.89 -21.35 25.38
CA ILE A 504 -3.92 -21.31 24.31
C ILE A 504 -3.59 -20.27 23.22
N ASN A 505 -2.95 -19.16 23.59
CA ASN A 505 -2.52 -18.15 22.64
C ASN A 505 -1.42 -18.66 21.71
N ASP A 506 -0.49 -19.47 22.24
CA ASP A 506 0.60 -20.04 21.44
C ASP A 506 0.08 -21.13 20.52
N LEU A 507 -0.84 -21.95 21.01
CA LEU A 507 -1.55 -22.91 20.18
C LEU A 507 -2.28 -22.22 19.00
N MET A 508 -2.94 -21.09 19.26
CA MET A 508 -3.64 -20.33 18.21
C MET A 508 -2.66 -19.61 17.28
N ALA A 509 -1.67 -18.92 17.80
CA ALA A 509 -0.69 -18.16 17.03
C ALA A 509 0.15 -19.10 16.14
N THR A 510 0.67 -20.18 16.71
CA THR A 510 1.44 -21.20 16.02
C THR A 510 0.62 -21.87 14.92
N THR A 511 -0.65 -22.21 15.21
CA THR A 511 -1.50 -22.90 14.23
C THR A 511 -1.88 -21.97 13.08
N PHE A 512 -2.59 -20.89 13.36
CA PHE A 512 -3.16 -20.04 12.30
C PHE A 512 -2.09 -19.18 11.61
N GLY A 513 -1.20 -18.55 12.37
CA GLY A 513 -0.06 -17.82 11.83
C GLY A 513 0.89 -18.74 11.06
N GLY A 514 1.12 -19.95 11.58
CA GLY A 514 1.95 -20.97 10.94
C GLY A 514 1.42 -21.47 9.63
N ILE A 515 0.11 -21.67 9.49
CA ILE A 515 -0.54 -22.03 8.22
C ILE A 515 -0.36 -20.89 7.21
N CYS A 516 -0.58 -19.64 7.65
CA CYS A 516 -0.47 -18.47 6.80
C CYS A 516 0.95 -18.26 6.26
N ILE A 517 1.94 -18.17 7.14
CA ILE A 517 3.35 -18.06 6.77
C ILE A 517 3.82 -19.29 6.01
N GLY A 518 3.37 -20.47 6.43
CA GLY A 518 3.77 -21.76 5.85
C GLY A 518 3.35 -21.93 4.40
N GLU A 519 2.13 -21.64 4.04
CA GLU A 519 1.67 -21.76 2.65
C GLU A 519 2.37 -20.73 1.74
N VAL A 520 2.57 -19.50 2.22
CA VAL A 520 3.29 -18.47 1.48
C VAL A 520 4.75 -18.87 1.24
N THR A 521 5.47 -19.28 2.29
CA THR A 521 6.88 -19.70 2.16
C THR A 521 7.02 -20.96 1.30
N HIS A 522 6.06 -21.88 1.38
CA HIS A 522 5.99 -23.05 0.50
C HIS A 522 5.92 -22.64 -0.97
N ARG A 523 5.02 -21.73 -1.34
CA ARG A 523 4.84 -21.28 -2.72
C ARG A 523 6.01 -20.42 -3.21
N ILE A 524 6.56 -19.53 -2.38
CA ILE A 524 7.75 -18.76 -2.73
C ILE A 524 8.92 -19.70 -3.04
N SER A 525 9.12 -20.73 -2.21
CA SER A 525 10.19 -21.71 -2.46
C SER A 525 10.00 -22.47 -3.78
N ASP A 526 8.77 -22.77 -4.17
CA ASP A 526 8.46 -23.40 -5.47
C ASP A 526 8.83 -22.49 -6.64
N ILE A 527 8.63 -21.18 -6.51
CA ILE A 527 9.01 -20.18 -7.52
C ILE A 527 10.53 -20.08 -7.64
N ILE A 528 11.25 -20.15 -6.52
CA ILE A 528 12.71 -20.06 -6.50
C ILE A 528 13.35 -21.31 -7.12
N LEU A 529 12.81 -22.50 -6.86
CA LEU A 529 13.36 -23.78 -7.28
C LEU A 529 13.35 -23.96 -8.80
N ASN A 530 14.39 -24.55 -9.34
CA ASN A 530 14.48 -24.90 -10.74
C ASN A 530 15.40 -26.11 -10.96
N ASP A 531 14.80 -27.29 -11.15
CA ASP A 531 15.52 -28.56 -11.27
C ASP A 531 16.32 -28.72 -12.57
N SER A 532 16.11 -27.86 -13.56
CA SER A 532 16.87 -27.90 -14.80
C SER A 532 18.24 -27.21 -14.72
N GLN A 533 18.45 -26.38 -13.70
CA GLN A 533 19.69 -25.64 -13.51
C GLN A 533 20.82 -26.55 -12.98
N ARG A 534 22.06 -26.13 -13.21
CA ARG A 534 23.28 -26.84 -12.77
C ARG A 534 24.28 -25.89 -12.13
N GLY A 535 25.23 -26.43 -11.38
CA GLY A 535 26.34 -25.68 -10.79
C GLY A 535 25.90 -24.62 -9.79
N PHE A 536 26.66 -23.53 -9.72
CA PHE A 536 26.46 -22.49 -8.69
C PHE A 536 25.07 -21.83 -8.70
N ARG A 537 24.47 -21.65 -9.90
CA ARG A 537 23.10 -21.13 -10.01
C ARG A 537 22.07 -22.04 -9.36
N ARG A 538 22.24 -23.35 -9.50
CA ARG A 538 21.39 -24.34 -8.82
C ARG A 538 21.58 -24.26 -7.31
N PHE A 539 22.83 -24.23 -6.85
CA PHE A 539 23.14 -24.10 -5.43
C PHE A 539 22.48 -22.85 -4.81
N LEU A 540 22.60 -21.67 -5.45
CA LEU A 540 21.98 -20.44 -4.95
C LEU A 540 20.46 -20.56 -4.86
N ARG A 541 19.79 -21.19 -5.83
CA ARG A 541 18.35 -21.39 -5.79
C ARG A 541 17.91 -22.35 -4.70
N GLU A 542 18.61 -23.47 -4.53
CA GLU A 542 18.34 -24.42 -3.46
C GLU A 542 18.59 -23.79 -2.07
N PHE A 543 19.66 -23.03 -1.94
CA PHE A 543 19.97 -22.29 -0.72
C PHE A 543 18.88 -21.26 -0.40
N ALA A 544 18.51 -20.42 -1.36
CA ALA A 544 17.46 -19.43 -1.17
C ALA A 544 16.11 -20.07 -0.86
N ALA A 545 15.74 -21.14 -1.55
CA ALA A 545 14.52 -21.90 -1.27
C ALA A 545 14.52 -22.53 0.14
N THR A 546 15.68 -22.99 0.59
CA THR A 546 15.88 -23.55 1.94
C THR A 546 15.76 -22.48 3.02
N VAL A 547 16.33 -21.28 2.79
CA VAL A 547 16.17 -20.14 3.72
C VAL A 547 14.71 -19.71 3.83
N VAL A 548 13.99 -19.67 2.73
CA VAL A 548 12.56 -19.29 2.69
C VAL A 548 11.68 -20.37 3.31
N CYS A 549 11.92 -21.63 2.97
CA CYS A 549 11.14 -22.79 3.45
C CYS A 549 12.08 -23.91 3.91
N PRO A 550 12.56 -23.86 5.18
CA PRO A 550 13.58 -24.78 5.69
C PRO A 550 13.19 -26.26 5.56
N MET A 551 11.94 -26.60 5.84
CA MET A 551 11.48 -27.99 5.75
C MET A 551 11.44 -28.52 4.32
N LYS A 552 11.13 -27.67 3.35
CA LYS A 552 11.22 -28.07 1.95
C LYS A 552 12.68 -28.28 1.52
N GLY A 553 13.57 -27.37 1.91
CA GLY A 553 15.01 -27.53 1.66
C GLY A 553 15.55 -28.81 2.30
N PHE A 554 15.23 -29.07 3.55
CA PHE A 554 15.60 -30.30 4.27
C PHE A 554 15.10 -31.55 3.54
N ASN A 555 13.84 -31.59 3.14
CA ASN A 555 13.25 -32.68 2.40
C ASN A 555 13.96 -32.93 1.06
N ARG A 556 14.29 -31.87 0.33
CA ARG A 556 15.00 -31.97 -0.95
C ARG A 556 16.43 -32.47 -0.80
N ILE A 557 17.10 -32.07 0.28
CA ILE A 557 18.44 -32.56 0.59
C ILE A 557 18.41 -34.07 0.87
N ILE A 558 17.48 -34.52 1.74
CA ILE A 558 17.39 -35.92 2.14
C ILE A 558 16.90 -36.83 0.99
N SER A 559 15.95 -36.37 0.18
CA SER A 559 15.47 -37.13 -0.97
C SER A 559 16.45 -37.16 -2.16
N GLY A 560 17.51 -36.33 -2.12
CA GLY A 560 18.43 -36.19 -3.23
C GLY A 560 17.91 -35.25 -4.34
N ASP A 561 16.70 -34.68 -4.20
CA ASP A 561 16.12 -33.76 -5.19
C ASP A 561 16.91 -32.48 -5.35
N ALA A 562 17.61 -32.03 -4.30
CA ALA A 562 18.48 -30.87 -4.35
C ALA A 562 19.63 -31.03 -5.36
N TRP A 563 20.06 -32.28 -5.60
CA TRP A 563 21.17 -32.64 -6.49
C TRP A 563 20.70 -33.20 -7.84
N ALA A 564 19.46 -33.70 -7.92
CA ALA A 564 18.92 -34.33 -9.12
C ALA A 564 18.61 -33.29 -10.19
N VAL A 565 19.34 -33.42 -11.33
CA VAL A 565 19.04 -32.58 -12.49
C VAL A 565 17.97 -33.26 -13.33
N ARG A 566 16.86 -32.58 -13.52
CA ARG A 566 15.71 -33.04 -14.29
C ARG A 566 15.58 -32.23 -15.59
N ASN A 567 14.84 -32.77 -16.56
CA ASN A 567 14.65 -32.09 -17.84
C ASN A 567 14.03 -30.71 -17.64
N LYS A 568 14.39 -29.71 -18.48
CA LYS A 568 13.98 -28.30 -18.30
C LYS A 568 12.46 -28.08 -18.34
N TYR A 569 11.67 -29.07 -18.72
CA TYR A 569 10.20 -29.03 -18.66
C TYR A 569 9.62 -29.48 -17.31
N TYR A 570 10.46 -29.96 -16.41
CA TYR A 570 10.03 -30.40 -15.10
C TYR A 570 9.97 -29.18 -14.17
N LYS A 571 8.80 -28.62 -14.01
CA LYS A 571 8.58 -27.50 -13.09
C LYS A 571 7.67 -27.98 -11.96
N TYR A 572 8.02 -27.61 -10.73
CA TYR A 572 7.18 -27.85 -9.56
C TYR A 572 5.86 -27.12 -9.66
N HIS A 573 5.83 -25.99 -10.41
CA HIS A 573 4.64 -25.19 -10.64
C HIS A 573 4.56 -24.74 -12.10
N ASP A 574 3.36 -24.62 -12.60
CA ASP A 574 3.09 -24.04 -13.91
C ASP A 574 3.07 -22.51 -13.78
N TYR A 575 4.27 -21.89 -13.86
CA TYR A 575 4.45 -20.42 -13.77
C TYR A 575 3.66 -19.63 -14.82
N ASN A 576 3.23 -20.27 -15.88
CA ASN A 576 2.48 -19.59 -16.93
C ASN A 576 0.99 -19.45 -16.58
N ARG A 577 0.51 -20.14 -15.54
CA ARG A 577 -0.87 -20.02 -15.08
C ARG A 577 -1.13 -18.92 -14.07
N PHE A 578 -0.12 -18.56 -13.28
CA PHE A 578 -0.28 -17.60 -12.18
C PHE A 578 0.68 -16.44 -12.33
N PRO A 579 0.18 -15.22 -12.56
CA PRO A 579 1.01 -14.04 -12.56
C PRO A 579 1.66 -13.86 -11.18
N VAL A 580 2.91 -13.45 -11.15
CA VAL A 580 3.68 -13.16 -9.94
C VAL A 580 4.30 -11.79 -10.10
N ASP A 581 3.99 -10.88 -9.19
CA ASP A 581 4.70 -9.61 -9.02
C ASP A 581 5.58 -9.74 -7.78
N LEU A 582 6.89 -9.74 -7.98
CA LEU A 582 7.89 -9.84 -6.94
C LEU A 582 8.82 -8.65 -7.02
N SER A 583 8.97 -7.91 -5.92
CA SER A 583 9.93 -6.80 -5.85
C SER A 583 10.70 -6.76 -4.55
N ILE A 584 11.93 -6.24 -4.65
CA ILE A 584 12.78 -5.91 -3.51
C ILE A 584 13.05 -4.42 -3.56
N SER A 585 12.72 -3.69 -2.51
CA SER A 585 13.07 -2.28 -2.39
C SER A 585 14.05 -2.04 -1.25
N VAL A 586 15.00 -1.13 -1.48
CA VAL A 586 16.01 -0.73 -0.51
C VAL A 586 16.08 0.79 -0.46
N GLY A 587 16.30 1.34 0.72
CA GLY A 587 16.35 2.79 0.86
C GLY A 587 16.48 3.25 2.29
N ASP A 588 16.10 4.50 2.51
CA ASP A 588 16.04 5.12 3.83
C ASP A 588 14.60 5.35 4.28
N ARG A 589 14.37 5.09 5.54
CA ARG A 589 13.10 5.26 6.23
C ARG A 589 13.27 6.29 7.34
N TYR A 590 12.55 7.38 7.26
CA TYR A 590 12.43 8.39 8.30
C TYR A 590 11.19 8.13 9.14
N LEU A 591 11.34 7.90 10.45
CA LEU A 591 10.25 7.74 11.42
C LEU A 591 10.20 8.98 12.32
N ALA A 592 9.08 9.70 12.27
CA ALA A 592 8.88 10.93 13.05
C ALA A 592 8.51 10.64 14.51
N ASP A 593 8.98 11.49 15.41
CA ASP A 593 8.61 11.44 16.82
C ASP A 593 7.28 12.16 17.06
N ASN A 594 6.23 11.40 17.35
CA ASN A 594 4.90 11.89 17.68
C ASN A 594 4.39 13.02 16.77
N GLY A 595 4.63 12.89 15.47
CA GLY A 595 4.19 13.82 14.43
C GLY A 595 5.00 15.11 14.29
N ALA A 596 6.14 15.22 14.93
CA ALA A 596 7.05 16.36 14.76
C ALA A 596 7.77 16.30 13.41
N LEU A 597 7.69 17.37 12.59
CA LEU A 597 8.18 17.38 11.21
C LEU A 597 9.69 17.13 11.04
N PHE A 598 10.51 17.52 11.99
CA PHE A 598 11.96 17.45 11.86
C PHE A 598 12.62 16.81 13.09
N ARG A 599 11.85 16.04 13.85
CA ARG A 599 12.31 15.24 14.96
C ARG A 599 11.92 13.81 14.73
N GLY A 600 12.90 12.98 14.50
CA GLY A 600 12.70 11.58 14.15
C GLY A 600 14.05 10.90 13.93
N GLU A 601 14.01 9.67 13.51
CA GLU A 601 15.19 8.87 13.20
C GLU A 601 15.17 8.28 11.80
N HIS A 602 16.36 8.16 11.23
CA HIS A 602 16.60 7.52 9.95
C HIS A 602 17.03 6.08 10.13
N ASN A 603 16.46 5.20 9.33
CA ASN A 603 16.72 3.77 9.38
C ASN A 603 16.83 3.23 7.96
N PRO A 604 17.97 2.68 7.55
CA PRO A 604 18.01 1.91 6.32
C PRO A 604 17.00 0.76 6.36
N TYR A 605 16.33 0.51 5.23
CA TYR A 605 15.34 -0.58 5.16
C TYR A 605 15.52 -1.45 3.93
N VAL A 606 15.04 -2.67 4.04
CA VAL A 606 14.77 -3.59 2.93
C VAL A 606 13.31 -4.00 3.02
N ASN A 607 12.58 -3.88 1.93
CA ASN A 607 11.21 -4.35 1.82
C ASN A 607 11.11 -5.41 0.73
N LEU A 608 10.51 -6.54 1.06
CA LEU A 608 10.20 -7.63 0.14
C LEU A 608 8.70 -7.62 -0.10
N PHE A 609 8.29 -7.53 -1.33
CA PHE A 609 6.88 -7.57 -1.71
C PHE A 609 6.64 -8.67 -2.74
N MET A 610 5.55 -9.40 -2.57
CA MET A 610 5.09 -10.39 -3.52
C MET A 610 3.57 -10.37 -3.61
N GLU A 611 3.05 -10.33 -4.82
CA GLU A 611 1.67 -10.63 -5.14
C GLU A 611 1.63 -11.84 -6.08
N TYR A 612 0.85 -12.85 -5.74
CA TYR A 612 0.74 -14.12 -6.44
C TYR A 612 -0.69 -14.39 -6.88
N GLY A 613 -0.86 -14.78 -8.12
CA GLY A 613 -2.15 -15.15 -8.67
C GLY A 613 -2.96 -13.98 -9.23
N ASN A 614 -4.05 -14.30 -9.90
CA ASN A 614 -5.04 -13.33 -10.38
C ASN A 614 -6.38 -13.68 -9.75
N PRO A 615 -6.96 -12.78 -8.93
CA PRO A 615 -8.23 -13.08 -8.26
C PRO A 615 -9.39 -13.32 -9.24
N PHE A 616 -9.33 -12.76 -10.45
CA PHE A 616 -10.39 -12.84 -11.47
C PHE A 616 -10.29 -14.03 -12.43
N ASN A 617 -9.30 -14.89 -12.24
CA ASN A 617 -9.21 -16.14 -13.03
C ASN A 617 -10.02 -17.24 -12.36
N ASP A 618 -10.83 -17.96 -13.15
CA ASP A 618 -11.57 -19.17 -12.77
C ASP A 618 -10.67 -20.38 -12.43
N SER A 619 -9.45 -20.11 -12.03
CA SER A 619 -8.51 -21.15 -11.67
C SER A 619 -9.00 -21.89 -10.43
N GLU A 620 -8.92 -23.17 -10.46
CA GLU A 620 -9.12 -24.27 -9.53
C GLU A 620 -9.63 -23.97 -8.08
N ASN A 621 -9.85 -22.70 -7.70
CA ASN A 621 -10.36 -22.19 -6.42
C ASN A 621 -9.72 -22.89 -5.19
N LYS A 622 -8.40 -23.02 -5.24
CA LYS A 622 -7.60 -23.64 -4.15
C LYS A 622 -7.18 -22.56 -3.15
N PRO A 623 -7.09 -22.90 -1.87
CA PRO A 623 -6.56 -21.96 -0.88
C PRO A 623 -5.20 -21.38 -1.32
N TYR A 624 -5.04 -20.06 -1.16
CA TYR A 624 -3.86 -19.31 -1.56
C TYR A 624 -3.53 -19.30 -3.07
N ASP A 625 -4.49 -19.58 -3.94
CA ASP A 625 -4.35 -19.34 -5.39
C ASP A 625 -4.22 -17.85 -5.72
N PHE A 626 -4.64 -16.99 -4.79
CA PHE A 626 -4.32 -15.58 -4.74
C PHE A 626 -3.85 -15.21 -3.32
N PHE A 627 -2.69 -14.57 -3.23
CA PHE A 627 -2.21 -13.98 -1.98
C PHE A 627 -1.25 -12.81 -2.26
N TYR A 628 -1.07 -11.93 -1.28
CA TYR A 628 0.08 -11.06 -1.22
C TYR A 628 0.82 -11.23 0.11
N ALA A 629 2.12 -10.98 0.08
CA ALA A 629 2.97 -10.97 1.25
C ALA A 629 3.95 -9.79 1.15
N GLU A 630 4.13 -9.09 2.26
CA GLU A 630 5.06 -7.98 2.38
C GLU A 630 5.83 -8.08 3.70
N ALA A 631 7.15 -7.98 3.64
CA ALA A 631 8.02 -8.01 4.81
C ALA A 631 8.98 -6.82 4.78
N THR A 632 8.98 -6.01 5.85
CA THR A 632 9.85 -4.84 6.00
C THR A 632 10.86 -5.08 7.10
N PHE A 633 12.15 -5.00 6.74
CA PHE A 633 13.28 -5.12 7.64
C PHE A 633 13.95 -3.75 7.82
N GLY A 634 14.20 -3.37 9.07
CA GLY A 634 14.92 -2.14 9.42
C GLY A 634 16.29 -2.46 10.00
N PHE A 635 17.30 -1.68 9.60
CA PHE A 635 18.69 -1.88 10.05
C PHE A 635 19.12 -0.70 10.91
N SER A 636 18.54 -0.59 12.08
CA SER A 636 18.83 0.42 13.10
C SER A 636 19.09 -0.27 14.43
N ALA A 637 19.96 0.31 15.26
CA ALA A 637 20.22 -0.19 16.59
C ALA A 637 19.01 0.01 17.55
N ASN A 638 18.12 0.96 17.24
CA ASN A 638 17.00 1.31 18.12
C ASN A 638 15.69 0.60 17.74
N GLN A 639 15.38 0.48 16.44
CA GLN A 639 14.11 -0.09 15.98
C GLN A 639 14.21 -1.62 15.81
N PRO A 640 13.07 -2.35 15.85
CA PRO A 640 13.05 -3.78 15.60
C PRO A 640 13.62 -4.12 14.22
N LEU A 641 14.28 -5.28 14.09
CA LEU A 641 14.75 -5.78 12.80
C LEU A 641 13.57 -6.02 11.84
N ILE A 642 12.48 -6.62 12.34
CA ILE A 642 11.25 -6.82 11.58
C ILE A 642 10.26 -5.75 12.02
N ASN A 643 10.03 -4.76 11.16
CA ASN A 643 9.11 -3.66 11.43
C ASN A 643 7.68 -3.97 11.01
N GLY A 644 7.53 -4.83 10.00
CA GLY A 644 6.23 -5.24 9.48
C GLY A 644 6.30 -6.56 8.73
N LEU A 645 5.25 -7.37 8.90
CA LEU A 645 4.99 -8.56 8.08
C LEU A 645 3.49 -8.61 7.83
N HIS A 646 3.11 -8.56 6.57
CA HIS A 646 1.73 -8.51 6.15
C HIS A 646 1.47 -9.62 5.14
N ILE A 647 0.53 -10.50 5.44
CA ILE A 647 0.12 -11.58 4.56
C ILE A 647 -1.40 -11.58 4.48
N LEU A 648 -1.90 -11.70 3.26
CA LEU A 648 -3.30 -11.93 2.97
C LEU A 648 -3.39 -13.06 1.96
N GLY A 649 -4.09 -14.13 2.32
CA GLY A 649 -4.30 -15.29 1.45
C GLY A 649 -5.77 -15.60 1.25
N ARG A 650 -6.20 -15.80 -0.01
CA ARG A 650 -7.55 -16.21 -0.34
C ARG A 650 -7.73 -17.68 0.01
N ILE A 651 -8.69 -17.98 0.88
CA ILE A 651 -9.07 -19.36 1.24
C ILE A 651 -10.08 -19.91 0.23
N TRP A 652 -11.01 -19.08 -0.18
CA TRP A 652 -12.06 -19.39 -1.15
C TRP A 652 -12.53 -18.10 -1.83
N GLY A 653 -12.96 -18.18 -3.09
CA GLY A 653 -13.51 -17.04 -3.81
C GLY A 653 -14.53 -17.46 -4.87
N ALA A 654 -15.37 -16.51 -5.25
CA ALA A 654 -16.35 -16.69 -6.32
C ALA A 654 -16.63 -15.35 -7.02
N PRO A 655 -16.81 -15.34 -8.36
CA PRO A 655 -17.24 -14.16 -9.07
C PRO A 655 -18.67 -13.81 -8.66
N VAL A 656 -18.91 -12.54 -8.36
CA VAL A 656 -20.21 -12.01 -7.92
C VAL A 656 -20.87 -11.21 -9.02
N TYR A 657 -20.06 -10.44 -9.75
CA TYR A 657 -20.56 -9.54 -10.78
C TYR A 657 -19.50 -9.30 -11.83
N GLU A 658 -19.93 -9.34 -13.09
CA GLU A 658 -19.08 -9.05 -14.23
C GLU A 658 -19.88 -8.34 -15.31
N ASN A 659 -19.38 -7.23 -15.80
CA ASN A 659 -19.85 -6.53 -16.98
C ASN A 659 -18.66 -5.84 -17.69
N ASN A 660 -18.94 -5.08 -18.76
CA ASN A 660 -17.89 -4.38 -19.52
C ASN A 660 -17.11 -3.32 -18.72
N ASN A 661 -17.63 -2.87 -17.58
CA ASN A 661 -17.06 -1.79 -16.80
C ASN A 661 -16.46 -2.23 -15.47
N ILE A 662 -16.82 -3.39 -14.96
CA ILE A 662 -16.37 -3.83 -13.65
C ILE A 662 -16.45 -5.36 -13.53
N GLN A 663 -15.42 -5.93 -12.93
CA GLN A 663 -15.43 -7.31 -12.44
C GLN A 663 -15.35 -7.25 -10.93
N ALA A 664 -16.18 -8.03 -10.25
CA ALA A 664 -16.22 -8.09 -8.81
C ALA A 664 -16.16 -9.55 -8.33
N GLU A 665 -15.23 -9.82 -7.45
CA GLU A 665 -15.05 -11.12 -6.82
C GLU A 665 -15.21 -11.01 -5.31
N PHE A 666 -15.98 -11.92 -4.75
CA PHE A 666 -16.11 -12.11 -3.31
C PHE A 666 -15.27 -13.29 -2.86
N GLY A 667 -14.66 -13.19 -1.71
CA GLY A 667 -13.89 -14.29 -1.13
C GLY A 667 -13.84 -14.28 0.39
N ILE A 668 -13.33 -15.38 0.92
CA ILE A 668 -12.94 -15.51 2.32
C ILE A 668 -11.41 -15.51 2.36
N PHE A 669 -10.87 -14.66 3.19
CA PHE A 669 -9.44 -14.41 3.29
C PHE A 669 -8.93 -14.71 4.69
N GLN A 670 -7.72 -15.23 4.75
CA GLN A 670 -6.92 -15.30 5.97
C GLN A 670 -5.96 -14.12 5.98
N HIS A 671 -5.81 -13.48 7.14
CA HIS A 671 -4.90 -12.37 7.35
C HIS A 671 -3.89 -12.70 8.43
N PHE A 672 -2.67 -12.25 8.22
CA PHE A 672 -1.63 -12.17 9.23
C PHE A 672 -0.93 -10.82 9.10
N ASN A 673 -1.00 -10.00 10.14
CA ASN A 673 -0.35 -8.70 10.16
C ASN A 673 0.42 -8.50 11.45
N TYR A 674 1.62 -8.01 11.31
CA TYR A 674 2.52 -7.70 12.39
C TYR A 674 3.14 -6.32 12.15
N TYR A 675 2.87 -5.39 13.03
CA TYR A 675 3.46 -4.06 13.10
C TYR A 675 4.22 -3.92 14.41
N ASP A 676 5.49 -3.59 14.36
CA ASP A 676 6.29 -3.34 15.55
C ASP A 676 7.19 -2.12 15.40
N SER A 677 7.20 -1.27 16.41
CA SER A 677 8.11 -0.14 16.56
C SER A 677 8.49 0.09 18.00
N LYS A 678 9.62 0.76 18.21
CA LYS A 678 10.06 1.28 19.49
C LYS A 678 9.98 2.80 19.52
N PRO A 679 9.98 3.44 20.71
CA PRO A 679 10.09 4.88 20.81
C PRO A 679 11.27 5.41 20.00
N VAL A 680 11.09 6.57 19.35
CA VAL A 680 12.14 7.23 18.58
C VAL A 680 13.29 7.61 19.49
N LYS A 681 14.52 7.36 19.06
CA LYS A 681 15.73 7.69 19.82
C LYS A 681 15.78 9.18 20.18
N ASP A 682 16.04 9.50 21.42
CA ASP A 682 16.07 10.88 21.94
C ASP A 682 14.73 11.64 21.74
N GLY A 683 13.65 10.90 21.51
CA GLY A 683 12.29 11.38 21.30
C GLY A 683 11.42 11.31 22.56
N THR A 684 10.10 11.29 22.33
CA THR A 684 9.12 10.97 23.37
C THR A 684 9.24 9.48 23.71
N SER A 685 8.89 9.10 24.93
CA SER A 685 8.89 7.67 25.37
C SER A 685 7.72 6.86 24.76
N LEU A 686 6.90 7.48 23.90
CA LEU A 686 5.72 6.85 23.34
C LEU A 686 6.09 5.94 22.16
N THR A 687 5.61 4.71 22.19
CA THR A 687 5.71 3.78 21.04
C THR A 687 4.81 4.26 19.91
N PRO A 688 5.35 4.52 18.70
CA PRO A 688 4.59 5.05 17.58
C PRO A 688 3.43 4.15 17.17
N TYR A 689 3.71 2.86 16.95
CA TYR A 689 2.72 1.85 16.60
C TYR A 689 3.21 0.47 17.06
N ARG A 690 2.30 -0.37 17.53
CA ARG A 690 2.52 -1.80 17.77
C ARG A 690 1.17 -2.50 17.79
N ILE A 691 0.94 -3.38 16.83
CA ILE A 691 -0.26 -4.19 16.73
C ILE A 691 0.03 -5.47 15.93
N SER A 692 -0.63 -6.54 16.29
CA SER A 692 -0.59 -7.79 15.51
C SER A 692 -1.97 -8.39 15.35
N GLU A 693 -2.15 -9.07 14.25
CA GLU A 693 -3.30 -9.85 13.87
C GLU A 693 -2.79 -11.25 13.50
N ALA A 694 -2.56 -12.07 14.52
CA ALA A 694 -1.89 -13.37 14.38
C ALA A 694 -2.83 -14.49 13.90
N ALA A 695 -4.11 -14.42 14.27
CA ALA A 695 -5.16 -15.33 13.82
C ALA A 695 -6.39 -14.52 13.40
N SER A 696 -6.62 -14.41 12.10
CA SER A 696 -7.67 -13.55 11.59
C SER A 696 -8.21 -14.04 10.25
N PHE A 697 -9.54 -13.95 10.10
CA PHE A 697 -10.26 -14.40 8.91
C PHE A 697 -11.45 -13.48 8.63
N GLY A 698 -11.77 -13.32 7.37
CA GLY A 698 -12.96 -12.58 7.04
C GLY A 698 -13.28 -12.49 5.56
N PRO A 699 -14.46 -11.95 5.24
CA PRO A 699 -14.87 -11.71 3.87
C PRO A 699 -14.10 -10.55 3.25
N GLY A 700 -13.95 -10.61 1.94
CA GLY A 700 -13.40 -9.52 1.16
C GLY A 700 -14.00 -9.45 -0.23
N MET A 701 -13.89 -8.29 -0.83
CA MET A 701 -14.27 -8.06 -2.22
C MET A 701 -13.13 -7.41 -2.98
N ILE A 702 -12.92 -7.88 -4.18
CA ILE A 702 -11.91 -7.35 -5.11
C ILE A 702 -12.65 -6.89 -6.35
N PHE A 703 -12.38 -5.65 -6.75
CA PHE A 703 -12.98 -5.03 -7.92
C PHE A 703 -11.88 -4.66 -8.92
N SER A 704 -12.08 -5.01 -10.18
CA SER A 704 -11.27 -4.54 -11.30
C SER A 704 -12.09 -3.61 -12.16
N PHE A 705 -11.52 -2.47 -12.51
CA PHE A 705 -12.16 -1.43 -13.31
C PHE A 705 -11.56 -1.39 -14.71
N PRO A 706 -12.28 -0.84 -15.70
CA PRO A 706 -11.82 -0.80 -17.08
C PRO A 706 -10.58 0.10 -17.24
N GLN A 707 -9.78 -0.21 -18.22
CA GLN A 707 -8.66 0.63 -18.61
C GLN A 707 -9.17 1.95 -19.20
N VAL A 708 -8.57 3.07 -18.83
CA VAL A 708 -8.95 4.39 -19.32
C VAL A 708 -7.69 5.17 -19.73
N GLY A 709 -7.38 5.16 -20.99
CA GLY A 709 -6.26 5.90 -21.58
C GLY A 709 -4.90 5.52 -20.97
N ALA A 710 -4.31 6.41 -20.18
CA ALA A 710 -3.02 6.16 -19.53
C ALA A 710 -3.14 5.24 -18.32
N LEU A 711 -4.31 5.11 -17.71
CA LEU A 711 -4.57 4.19 -16.61
C LEU A 711 -4.78 2.78 -17.17
N THR A 712 -3.79 1.92 -16.98
CA THR A 712 -3.79 0.55 -17.51
C THR A 712 -4.39 -0.47 -16.56
N ARG A 713 -4.37 -0.18 -15.24
CA ARG A 713 -4.99 -1.02 -14.21
C ARG A 713 -5.55 -0.13 -13.11
N LEU A 714 -6.76 -0.41 -12.70
CA LEU A 714 -7.32 0.09 -11.45
C LEU A 714 -8.03 -1.07 -10.76
N GLU A 715 -7.57 -1.37 -9.56
CA GLU A 715 -8.22 -2.32 -8.67
C GLU A 715 -8.54 -1.67 -7.34
N GLN A 716 -9.69 -2.02 -6.80
CA GLN A 716 -10.09 -1.68 -5.45
C GLN A 716 -10.34 -2.97 -4.67
N ARG A 717 -9.70 -3.10 -3.53
CA ARG A 717 -9.86 -4.25 -2.63
C ARG A 717 -10.39 -3.76 -1.29
N VAL A 718 -11.35 -4.49 -0.74
CA VAL A 718 -11.97 -4.17 0.55
C VAL A 718 -12.08 -5.46 1.35
N PHE A 719 -11.55 -5.47 2.57
CA PHE A 719 -11.57 -6.62 3.45
C PHE A 719 -12.11 -6.23 4.82
N LEU A 720 -12.92 -7.09 5.38
CA LEU A 720 -13.37 -7.04 6.77
C LEU A 720 -12.92 -8.33 7.44
N SER A 721 -12.21 -8.23 8.53
CA SER A 721 -11.61 -9.39 9.18
C SER A 721 -11.97 -9.43 10.66
N ALA A 722 -12.33 -10.63 11.15
CA ALA A 722 -12.47 -10.90 12.57
C ALA A 722 -11.13 -11.36 13.13
N ILE A 723 -10.58 -10.63 14.08
CA ILE A 723 -9.35 -10.95 14.77
C ILE A 723 -9.70 -11.86 15.94
N LEU A 724 -9.33 -13.14 15.84
CA LEU A 724 -9.51 -14.12 16.90
C LEU A 724 -8.41 -13.96 17.96
N LEU A 725 -7.17 -13.79 17.49
CA LEU A 725 -6.01 -13.50 18.32
C LEU A 725 -5.22 -12.34 17.72
N GLY A 726 -5.07 -11.28 18.48
CA GLY A 726 -4.22 -10.14 18.16
C GLY A 726 -3.50 -9.61 19.39
N GLY A 727 -2.46 -8.82 19.17
CA GLY A 727 -1.71 -8.17 20.21
C GLY A 727 -1.64 -6.66 19.99
N THR A 728 -1.55 -5.90 21.08
CA THR A 728 -1.41 -4.44 21.04
C THR A 728 -0.52 -3.94 22.15
N LYS A 729 0.11 -2.78 21.97
CA LYS A 729 0.97 -2.15 22.98
C LYS A 729 0.23 -1.95 24.30
N SER A 730 0.90 -2.29 25.41
CA SER A 730 0.57 -1.87 26.77
C SER A 730 1.51 -0.73 27.17
N ASP A 731 0.96 0.42 27.57
CA ASP A 731 1.78 1.62 27.83
C ASP A 731 2.22 1.74 29.29
N TYR A 732 1.48 1.14 30.22
CA TYR A 732 1.73 1.26 31.68
C TYR A 732 2.32 0.00 32.29
N TYR A 733 2.07 -1.13 31.66
CA TYR A 733 2.58 -2.40 32.13
C TYR A 733 3.82 -2.83 31.33
N ASN A 734 4.93 -3.00 32.02
CA ASN A 734 6.19 -3.46 31.43
C ASN A 734 6.93 -4.30 32.48
N VAL A 735 6.44 -5.51 32.73
CA VAL A 735 7.08 -6.48 33.60
C VAL A 735 7.70 -7.57 32.75
N ILE A 736 9.01 -7.78 32.89
CA ILE A 736 9.76 -8.81 32.17
C ILE A 736 9.63 -8.68 30.64
N ASP A 737 9.80 -7.47 30.10
CA ASP A 737 9.70 -7.16 28.66
C ASP A 737 8.34 -7.47 28.00
N ARG A 738 7.28 -7.57 28.79
CA ARG A 738 5.90 -7.88 28.38
C ARG A 738 5.05 -6.63 28.29
N ASP A 739 5.38 -5.78 27.38
CA ASP A 739 4.74 -4.48 27.21
C ASP A 739 3.61 -4.50 26.16
N TYR A 740 2.78 -5.55 26.17
CA TYR A 740 1.66 -5.71 25.23
C TYR A 740 0.46 -6.40 25.88
N ASN A 741 -0.68 -6.30 25.20
CA ASN A 741 -1.92 -6.96 25.55
C ASN A 741 -2.39 -7.87 24.43
N MET A 742 -2.95 -9.02 24.76
CA MET A 742 -3.67 -9.86 23.82
C MET A 742 -5.16 -9.54 23.85
N GLY A 743 -5.82 -9.75 22.72
CA GLY A 743 -7.24 -9.51 22.59
C GLY A 743 -7.82 -10.05 21.30
N SER A 744 -9.12 -9.88 21.18
CA SER A 744 -9.89 -10.16 19.95
C SER A 744 -10.49 -8.87 19.44
N GLY A 745 -10.83 -8.83 18.15
CA GLY A 745 -11.38 -7.61 17.58
C GLY A 745 -11.74 -7.75 16.12
N PHE A 746 -11.54 -6.68 15.39
CA PHE A 746 -11.76 -6.67 13.96
C PHE A 746 -10.80 -5.71 13.26
N SER A 747 -10.61 -5.92 11.96
CA SER A 747 -9.93 -4.97 11.08
C SER A 747 -10.74 -4.71 9.82
N ILE A 748 -10.57 -3.50 9.28
CA ILE A 748 -11.08 -3.10 7.97
C ILE A 748 -9.90 -2.63 7.16
N LYS A 749 -9.74 -3.18 5.96
CA LYS A 749 -8.61 -2.86 5.09
C LYS A 749 -9.07 -2.54 3.69
N THR A 750 -8.49 -1.52 3.12
CA THR A 750 -8.70 -1.18 1.71
C THR A 750 -7.36 -1.04 1.01
N LYS A 751 -7.31 -1.49 -0.24
CA LYS A 751 -6.16 -1.29 -1.12
C LYS A 751 -6.67 -0.79 -2.46
N THR A 752 -6.25 0.41 -2.83
CA THR A 752 -6.44 0.95 -4.18
C THR A 752 -5.13 0.78 -4.93
N HIS A 753 -5.15 0.12 -6.07
CA HIS A 753 -3.99 -0.10 -6.92
C HIS A 753 -4.25 0.51 -8.29
N MET A 754 -3.41 1.46 -8.69
CA MET A 754 -3.45 2.13 -9.99
C MET A 754 -2.12 1.94 -10.70
N GLU A 755 -2.18 1.51 -11.97
CA GLU A 755 -0.99 1.45 -12.84
C GLU A 755 -1.18 2.39 -14.03
N PHE A 756 -0.12 3.10 -14.35
CA PHE A 756 -0.10 4.07 -15.44
C PHE A 756 0.96 3.66 -16.46
N ARG A 757 0.62 3.72 -17.73
CA ARG A 757 1.49 3.30 -18.85
C ARG A 757 2.91 3.87 -18.80
N ASP A 758 3.05 5.14 -18.37
CA ASP A 758 4.30 5.89 -18.49
C ASP A 758 4.80 6.48 -17.15
N PHE A 759 4.08 6.23 -16.05
CA PHE A 759 4.38 6.87 -14.77
C PHE A 759 4.58 5.89 -13.62
N GLY A 760 4.52 4.58 -13.92
CA GLY A 760 4.60 3.56 -12.89
C GLY A 760 3.27 3.34 -12.17
N ARG A 761 3.29 3.09 -10.86
CA ARG A 761 2.11 2.72 -10.08
C ARG A 761 1.93 3.55 -8.82
N PHE A 762 0.66 3.77 -8.48
CA PHE A 762 0.23 4.36 -7.23
C PHE A 762 -0.59 3.35 -6.45
N ILE A 763 -0.22 3.12 -5.20
CA ILE A 763 -0.93 2.21 -4.30
C ILE A 763 -1.31 3.00 -3.04
N LEU A 764 -2.56 2.88 -2.62
CA LEU A 764 -3.00 3.39 -1.33
C LEU A 764 -3.50 2.23 -0.48
N HIS A 765 -2.83 1.99 0.63
CA HIS A 765 -3.32 1.12 1.68
C HIS A 765 -3.97 1.96 2.77
N THR A 766 -5.15 1.56 3.20
CA THR A 766 -5.78 2.11 4.40
C THR A 766 -6.25 0.96 5.26
N GLU A 767 -5.83 0.95 6.51
CA GLU A 767 -6.13 -0.13 7.43
C GLU A 767 -6.58 0.45 8.78
N TYR A 768 -7.60 -0.13 9.34
CA TYR A 768 -8.09 0.18 10.67
C TYR A 768 -8.21 -1.09 11.48
N TYR A 769 -7.57 -1.12 12.62
CA TYR A 769 -7.60 -2.21 13.57
C TYR A 769 -8.28 -1.77 14.85
N ARG A 770 -9.08 -2.66 15.43
CA ARG A 770 -9.66 -2.48 16.76
C ARG A 770 -9.53 -3.77 17.55
N ILE A 771 -8.80 -3.74 18.66
CA ILE A 771 -8.57 -4.87 19.56
C ILE A 771 -9.16 -4.55 20.92
N PHE A 772 -9.96 -5.48 21.43
CA PHE A 772 -10.52 -5.48 22.79
C PHE A 772 -9.70 -6.46 23.61
N THR A 773 -8.97 -5.96 24.58
CA THR A 773 -8.11 -6.79 25.42
C THR A 773 -8.93 -7.72 26.30
N TRP A 774 -8.47 -8.95 26.48
CA TRP A 774 -9.23 -9.98 27.21
C TRP A 774 -9.18 -9.79 28.72
N LYS A 775 -7.98 -9.60 29.27
CA LYS A 775 -7.70 -9.43 30.69
C LYS A 775 -6.69 -8.32 30.92
N GLY A 776 -6.61 -7.89 32.17
CA GLY A 776 -5.55 -7.02 32.66
C GLY A 776 -5.33 -7.33 34.16
N TYR A 777 -4.35 -6.71 34.75
CA TYR A 777 -3.98 -6.92 36.17
C TYR A 777 -4.75 -6.03 37.14
N GLU A 778 -5.97 -5.76 36.89
CA GLU A 778 -6.82 -4.72 37.50
C GLU A 778 -6.92 -4.79 39.01
N ASP A 779 -6.85 -6.01 39.54
CA ASP A 779 -7.13 -6.31 40.96
C ASP A 779 -5.96 -7.03 41.65
N LYS A 780 -4.76 -7.07 41.03
CA LYS A 780 -3.61 -7.79 41.58
C LYS A 780 -2.50 -6.84 42.05
N ASP A 781 -2.05 -7.03 43.24
CA ASP A 781 -0.83 -6.41 43.72
C ASP A 781 0.37 -7.15 43.10
N LEU A 782 0.90 -6.61 42.02
CA LEU A 782 2.00 -7.21 41.25
C LEU A 782 3.29 -7.40 42.07
N THR A 783 3.42 -6.73 43.21
CA THR A 783 4.57 -6.89 44.10
C THR A 783 4.51 -8.18 44.89
N LYS A 784 3.33 -8.82 44.96
CA LYS A 784 3.09 -10.05 45.75
C LYS A 784 2.92 -11.29 44.89
N VAL A 785 2.88 -11.17 43.58
CA VAL A 785 2.70 -12.29 42.65
C VAL A 785 4.04 -12.58 41.97
N ASP A 786 4.48 -13.83 41.99
CA ASP A 786 5.63 -14.24 41.19
C ASP A 786 5.34 -13.94 39.70
N PRO A 787 6.20 -13.21 38.99
CA PRO A 787 6.03 -12.91 37.57
C PRO A 787 5.80 -14.14 36.71
N LEU A 788 6.34 -15.29 37.04
CA LEU A 788 6.14 -16.57 36.35
C LEU A 788 4.69 -17.08 36.38
N TYR A 789 3.90 -16.68 37.39
CA TYR A 789 2.48 -17.06 37.52
C TYR A 789 1.50 -15.99 37.10
N LEU A 790 1.98 -14.94 36.46
CA LEU A 790 1.13 -13.88 35.96
C LEU A 790 0.56 -14.26 34.59
N ASN A 791 -0.60 -14.91 34.59
CA ASN A 791 -1.39 -15.20 33.38
C ASN A 791 -1.98 -13.95 32.73
N ALA A 792 -1.42 -12.80 32.89
CA ALA A 792 -2.09 -11.63 32.46
C ALA A 792 -1.29 -10.86 31.44
N GLN A 793 -1.89 -9.99 30.82
CA GLN A 793 -1.62 -9.43 29.56
C GLN A 793 -1.73 -7.92 29.67
N GLY A 794 -0.94 -7.33 30.52
CA GLY A 794 -0.80 -5.89 30.63
C GLY A 794 -2.07 -5.16 31.09
N ASP A 795 -2.28 -3.99 30.57
CA ASP A 795 -3.33 -3.07 30.97
C ASP A 795 -4.64 -3.32 30.22
N LYS A 796 -5.75 -3.48 30.95
CA LYS A 796 -7.04 -3.64 30.29
C LYS A 796 -7.44 -2.40 29.51
N GLY A 797 -7.72 -2.55 28.24
CA GLY A 797 -8.09 -1.45 27.38
C GLY A 797 -8.62 -1.88 26.03
N ASN A 798 -8.98 -0.89 25.24
CA ASN A 798 -9.39 -1.06 23.86
C ASN A 798 -8.43 -0.26 22.99
N ALA A 799 -7.65 -0.95 22.17
CA ALA A 799 -6.69 -0.31 21.29
C ALA A 799 -7.19 -0.23 19.86
N SER A 800 -6.86 0.84 19.20
CA SER A 800 -7.03 0.99 17.75
C SER A 800 -5.76 1.50 17.10
N LEU A 801 -5.56 1.10 15.85
CA LEU A 801 -4.53 1.62 14.97
C LEU A 801 -5.15 1.92 13.61
N LEU A 802 -5.02 3.17 13.18
CA LEU A 802 -5.29 3.59 11.81
C LEU A 802 -3.95 3.74 11.07
N VAL A 803 -3.86 3.12 9.90
CA VAL A 803 -2.71 3.22 8.99
C VAL A 803 -3.19 3.74 7.64
N ILE A 804 -2.58 4.80 7.14
CA ILE A 804 -2.82 5.33 5.79
C ILE A 804 -1.47 5.39 5.09
N ASN A 805 -1.29 4.58 4.06
CA ASN A 805 -0.01 4.42 3.39
C ASN A 805 -0.14 4.59 1.87
N PRO A 806 0.01 5.82 1.34
CA PRO A 806 0.24 6.05 -0.07
C PRO A 806 1.68 5.66 -0.47
N ILE A 807 1.79 4.90 -1.54
CA ILE A 807 3.04 4.46 -2.16
C ILE A 807 3.03 4.90 -3.61
N TRP A 808 4.05 5.59 -4.04
CA TRP A 808 4.28 5.93 -5.43
C TRP A 808 5.55 5.25 -5.92
N GLU A 809 5.44 4.43 -6.95
CA GLU A 809 6.56 3.84 -7.65
C GLU A 809 6.65 4.43 -9.04
N LEU A 810 7.76 5.10 -9.33
CA LEU A 810 8.05 5.71 -10.61
C LEU A 810 8.99 4.82 -11.41
N ASP A 811 8.57 4.36 -12.56
CA ASP A 811 9.40 3.53 -13.44
C ASP A 811 10.58 4.34 -13.97
N LEU A 812 11.79 3.85 -13.73
CA LEU A 812 13.03 4.50 -14.16
C LEU A 812 13.54 3.88 -15.47
N LYS A 813 13.95 2.62 -15.44
CA LYS A 813 14.45 1.89 -16.60
C LYS A 813 14.40 0.39 -16.36
N GLY A 814 13.77 -0.33 -17.27
CA GLY A 814 13.65 -1.79 -17.17
C GLY A 814 12.88 -2.19 -15.90
N SER A 815 13.49 -3.03 -15.09
CA SER A 815 12.92 -3.52 -13.82
C SER A 815 13.17 -2.60 -12.60
N LEU A 816 13.71 -1.40 -12.80
CA LEU A 816 14.07 -0.50 -11.71
C LEU A 816 13.06 0.64 -11.58
N SER A 817 12.55 0.85 -10.37
CA SER A 817 11.63 1.95 -10.02
C SER A 817 12.15 2.74 -8.83
N ALA A 818 11.82 4.03 -8.78
CA ALA A 818 11.99 4.83 -7.57
C ALA A 818 10.73 4.74 -6.72
N VAL A 819 10.90 4.51 -5.43
CA VAL A 819 9.79 4.35 -4.47
C VAL A 819 9.76 5.54 -3.53
N LEU A 820 8.60 6.17 -3.44
CA LEU A 820 8.27 7.15 -2.40
C LEU A 820 7.03 6.63 -1.67
N SER A 821 7.13 6.43 -0.37
CA SER A 821 6.01 6.04 0.49
C SER A 821 5.91 6.99 1.68
N GLY A 822 4.68 7.34 2.04
CA GLY A 822 4.40 8.13 3.23
C GLY A 822 3.33 7.45 4.06
N THR A 823 3.68 6.88 5.21
CA THR A 823 2.71 6.21 6.07
C THR A 823 2.33 7.11 7.24
N TYR A 824 1.05 7.25 7.48
CA TYR A 824 0.52 7.96 8.64
C TYR A 824 -0.12 6.95 9.59
N TYR A 825 0.31 6.97 10.84
CA TYR A 825 -0.19 6.11 11.91
C TYR A 825 -0.89 6.93 12.97
N VAL A 826 -2.08 6.45 13.40
CA VAL A 826 -2.79 6.97 14.57
C VAL A 826 -3.09 5.80 15.47
N ARG A 827 -2.41 5.75 16.61
CA ARG A 827 -2.67 4.78 17.66
C ARG A 827 -3.47 5.45 18.78
N ASP A 828 -4.55 4.81 19.19
CA ASP A 828 -5.43 5.29 20.25
C ASP A 828 -5.81 4.11 21.14
N THR A 829 -5.49 4.21 22.44
CA THR A 829 -5.77 3.17 23.42
C THR A 829 -6.53 3.76 24.58
N TYR A 830 -7.75 3.26 24.77
CA TYR A 830 -8.62 3.62 25.88
C TYR A 830 -8.42 2.61 27.01
N TYR A 831 -7.71 3.01 28.07
CA TYR A 831 -7.48 2.19 29.25
C TYR A 831 -8.65 2.29 30.24
N LYS A 832 -8.93 1.17 30.93
CA LYS A 832 -10.01 1.14 31.91
C LYS A 832 -9.58 1.77 33.25
N TYR A 833 -8.27 1.66 33.59
CA TYR A 833 -7.75 2.04 34.93
C TYR A 833 -6.60 3.04 34.86
N HIS A 834 -6.22 3.47 33.67
CA HIS A 834 -5.14 4.42 33.43
C HIS A 834 -5.61 5.50 32.46
N ASP A 835 -4.82 6.54 32.31
CA ASP A 835 -5.08 7.59 31.33
C ASP A 835 -5.00 7.02 29.90
N ASN A 836 -5.85 7.55 29.02
CA ASN A 836 -5.83 7.14 27.61
C ASN A 836 -4.54 7.61 26.92
N VAL A 837 -4.02 6.79 26.02
CA VAL A 837 -2.81 7.12 25.26
C VAL A 837 -3.17 7.29 23.81
N TYR A 838 -2.81 8.45 23.28
CA TYR A 838 -2.98 8.82 21.89
C TYR A 838 -1.64 9.19 21.28
N THR A 839 -1.28 8.56 20.18
CA THR A 839 -0.08 8.89 19.41
C THR A 839 -0.42 9.04 17.93
N LYS A 840 0.23 9.97 17.28
CA LYS A 840 0.17 10.14 15.84
C LYS A 840 1.58 10.31 15.31
N THR A 841 1.91 9.60 14.28
CA THR A 841 3.24 9.71 13.67
C THR A 841 3.15 9.49 12.17
N TYR A 842 4.19 9.87 11.47
CA TYR A 842 4.35 9.56 10.06
C TYR A 842 5.71 8.94 9.80
N GLU A 843 5.76 8.18 8.76
CA GLU A 843 6.93 7.51 8.25
C GLU A 843 7.08 7.87 6.77
N ILE A 844 8.28 8.25 6.35
CA ILE A 844 8.58 8.50 4.95
C ILE A 844 9.66 7.52 4.52
N LYS A 845 9.39 6.74 3.47
CA LYS A 845 10.38 5.86 2.84
C LYS A 845 10.73 6.40 1.47
N LEU A 846 12.02 6.50 1.21
CA LEU A 846 12.58 6.83 -0.10
C LEU A 846 13.57 5.74 -0.50
N GLY A 847 13.38 5.14 -1.66
CA GLY A 847 14.21 4.03 -2.06
C GLY A 847 14.14 3.70 -3.54
N LEU A 848 14.80 2.60 -3.88
CA LEU A 848 14.78 2.00 -5.20
C LEU A 848 14.20 0.59 -5.08
N ALA A 849 13.29 0.24 -5.97
CA ALA A 849 12.73 -1.11 -6.10
C ALA A 849 13.25 -1.78 -7.37
N TYR A 850 13.51 -3.07 -7.27
CA TYR A 850 13.80 -3.94 -8.39
C TYR A 850 12.70 -4.98 -8.53
N HIS A 851 12.08 -5.05 -9.71
CA HIS A 851 11.03 -6.00 -10.07
C HIS A 851 11.63 -7.18 -10.83
N PHE A 852 11.29 -8.42 -10.44
CA PHE A 852 11.84 -9.66 -11.01
C PHE A 852 11.04 -10.17 -12.19
#